data_20ab1a3650645d899cadb4ddcc855253
#
_entry.id   20ab1a3650645d899cadb4ddcc855253
#
_cell.length_a   1.000
_cell.length_b   1.000
_cell.length_c   1.000
_cell.angle_alpha   90.00
_cell.angle_beta   90.00
_cell.angle_gamma   90.00
#
_symmetry.space_group_name_H-M   'P 1'
#
loop_
_entity.id
_entity.type
_entity.pdbx_description
1 polymer ?
#
loop_
_entity_poly.entity_id
_entity_poly.type
_entity_poly.pdbx_seq_one_letter_code
_entity_poly.pdbx_strand_id
1 'polypeptide(L)'
;MNSKQRNRLGRIIISTLLTSVLLLIGVKGWLGFGLYLTVYLIIGHDILRKAGLGMVHGRMFDENFLMTIATIGAFVLAIYDGNGDYVEGVAVMLFYQIGEFFQSLAVERSRRSIAALMEIRPDSAHIMQEGQLVEADAEDIAVGETIVVLPGERVPLDGRIVEGKSALNLSALTGESLPREVGPDDEVLSGSINLSGIIRLRTTRSFEDSTASRILELVEEAASRKSRSEHFIARFARFYTPAVCYGALALALLPPLFLLVFQGAPLAFATFAPWMYRALVFLVISCPCALVISIPLSFFAGIGGASRKGILVKGANVLEALAKVRTVVFDKTGTLTQGVFEVLAFHSAESDDSPEAQARLLELAALAESASSHPIGKSLLQAYGKAVDRQRITSLREWSGKGVVAEIADVGQVTVGGEKMMLEMGLHPLRPEQAGTVVHLAIREQYAGCFVLGDRLKPTATAAIGRLRQAGICQIVMLTGDTERAAQQMAERLGLDRVCSELLPADKVARLEDVLHSAPIGTKVAFVGDGINDAPALTRADIGIAMGAIGSDAAIEAADVVIMDDDPRKISTAIRLSRKCLSIVRANIAFALGIKAACLLLGVFGIVNMWLAIFADVGVMVLAVLNALRAMYVRGLDKGGLIK
;
A
#
# COMPACT_ATOMS: atom_id res chain seq x y z
N MET A 1 -20.85 -10.95 -9.28
CA MET A 1 -20.57 -12.38 -9.58
C MET A 1 -20.25 -12.52 -11.05
N ASN A 2 -19.07 -13.07 -11.35
CA ASN A 2 -18.64 -13.36 -12.71
C ASN A 2 -19.42 -14.59 -13.28
N SER A 3 -19.53 -14.72 -14.62
CA SER A 3 -20.20 -15.86 -15.29
C SER A 3 -19.70 -17.22 -14.79
N LYS A 4 -18.40 -17.39 -14.58
CA LYS A 4 -17.80 -18.62 -14.02
C LYS A 4 -18.30 -18.94 -12.59
N GLN A 5 -18.45 -17.93 -11.74
CA GLN A 5 -18.96 -18.09 -10.37
C GLN A 5 -20.45 -18.46 -10.37
N ARG A 6 -21.23 -17.86 -11.26
CA ARG A 6 -22.67 -18.18 -11.41
C ARG A 6 -22.88 -19.62 -11.84
N ASN A 7 -22.07 -20.09 -12.80
CA ASN A 7 -22.14 -21.48 -13.26
C ASN A 7 -21.69 -22.47 -12.16
N ARG A 8 -20.66 -22.14 -11.36
CA ARG A 8 -20.23 -22.94 -10.22
C ARG A 8 -21.32 -23.02 -9.15
N LEU A 9 -21.92 -21.90 -8.80
CA LEU A 9 -23.04 -21.85 -7.84
C LEU A 9 -24.23 -22.69 -8.32
N GLY A 10 -24.59 -22.58 -9.59
CA GLY A 10 -25.65 -23.41 -10.18
C GLY A 10 -25.37 -24.90 -10.03
N ARG A 11 -24.15 -25.37 -10.33
CA ARG A 11 -23.73 -26.76 -10.14
C ARG A 11 -23.80 -27.20 -8.68
N ILE A 12 -23.34 -26.37 -7.74
CA ILE A 12 -23.42 -26.66 -6.31
C ILE A 12 -24.87 -26.83 -5.88
N ILE A 13 -25.77 -25.93 -6.26
CA ILE A 13 -27.20 -25.99 -5.91
C ILE A 13 -27.83 -27.25 -6.48
N ILE A 14 -27.64 -27.54 -7.79
CA ILE A 14 -28.18 -28.71 -8.46
C ILE A 14 -27.69 -30.01 -7.79
N SER A 15 -26.37 -30.12 -7.55
CA SER A 15 -25.79 -31.30 -6.93
C SER A 15 -26.25 -31.48 -5.48
N THR A 16 -26.41 -30.38 -4.71
CA THR A 16 -26.93 -30.43 -3.34
C THR A 16 -28.38 -30.95 -3.34
N LEU A 17 -29.24 -30.42 -4.22
CA LEU A 17 -30.64 -30.85 -4.33
C LEU A 17 -30.72 -32.32 -4.75
N LEU A 18 -29.96 -32.74 -5.76
CA LEU A 18 -29.94 -34.14 -6.21
C LEU A 18 -29.45 -35.07 -5.10
N THR A 19 -28.37 -34.72 -4.41
CA THR A 19 -27.86 -35.52 -3.29
C THR A 19 -28.89 -35.63 -2.17
N SER A 20 -29.57 -34.53 -1.81
CA SER A 20 -30.61 -34.54 -0.78
C SER A 20 -31.80 -35.42 -1.17
N VAL A 21 -32.23 -35.36 -2.42
CA VAL A 21 -33.31 -36.21 -2.94
C VAL A 21 -32.91 -37.69 -2.92
N LEU A 22 -31.70 -38.03 -3.37
CA LEU A 22 -31.19 -39.40 -3.35
C LEU A 22 -31.08 -39.97 -1.93
N LEU A 23 -30.68 -39.12 -0.97
CA LEU A 23 -30.64 -39.47 0.45
C LEU A 23 -32.04 -39.78 1.02
N LEU A 24 -33.04 -38.94 0.69
CA LEU A 24 -34.43 -39.13 1.15
C LEU A 24 -35.06 -40.38 0.57
N ILE A 25 -34.76 -40.72 -0.68
CA ILE A 25 -35.27 -41.92 -1.35
C ILE A 25 -34.55 -43.18 -0.84
N GLY A 26 -33.32 -43.05 -0.33
CA GLY A 26 -32.55 -44.18 0.19
C GLY A 26 -32.13 -45.19 -0.88
N VAL A 27 -31.78 -44.72 -2.08
CA VAL A 27 -31.41 -45.59 -3.23
C VAL A 27 -30.09 -46.30 -2.94
N LYS A 28 -30.07 -47.61 -3.01
CA LYS A 28 -28.91 -48.48 -2.75
C LYS A 28 -28.54 -49.33 -3.98
N GLY A 29 -27.41 -50.02 -3.89
CA GLY A 29 -26.95 -50.94 -4.93
C GLY A 29 -26.44 -50.24 -6.20
N TRP A 30 -26.41 -50.92 -7.33
CA TRP A 30 -25.86 -50.43 -8.59
C TRP A 30 -26.59 -49.20 -9.17
N LEU A 31 -27.91 -49.11 -8.93
CA LEU A 31 -28.70 -47.94 -9.33
C LEU A 31 -28.29 -46.73 -8.51
N GLY A 32 -28.08 -46.89 -7.19
CA GLY A 32 -27.53 -45.84 -6.32
C GLY A 32 -26.14 -45.41 -6.77
N PHE A 33 -25.26 -46.34 -7.06
CA PHE A 33 -23.92 -46.04 -7.59
C PHE A 33 -23.99 -45.18 -8.84
N GLY A 34 -24.79 -45.53 -9.84
CA GLY A 34 -24.91 -44.77 -11.10
C GLY A 34 -25.43 -43.36 -10.88
N LEU A 35 -26.44 -43.19 -9.99
CA LEU A 35 -27.02 -41.89 -9.69
C LEU A 35 -26.03 -40.98 -8.90
N TYR A 36 -25.39 -41.51 -7.85
CA TYR A 36 -24.39 -40.73 -7.09
C TYR A 36 -23.14 -40.44 -7.92
N LEU A 37 -22.69 -41.36 -8.79
CA LEU A 37 -21.60 -41.11 -9.72
C LEU A 37 -21.94 -39.97 -10.70
N THR A 38 -23.20 -39.91 -11.17
CA THR A 38 -23.65 -38.81 -12.04
C THR A 38 -23.57 -37.46 -11.30
N VAL A 39 -24.05 -37.39 -10.06
CA VAL A 39 -23.93 -36.17 -9.24
C VAL A 39 -22.46 -35.81 -9.00
N TYR A 40 -21.63 -36.80 -8.69
CA TYR A 40 -20.18 -36.60 -8.49
C TYR A 40 -19.50 -36.04 -9.74
N LEU A 41 -19.84 -36.53 -10.94
CA LEU A 41 -19.30 -36.00 -12.19
C LEU A 41 -19.81 -34.60 -12.51
N ILE A 42 -21.06 -34.27 -12.20
CA ILE A 42 -21.60 -32.89 -12.36
C ILE A 42 -20.82 -31.91 -11.50
N ILE A 43 -20.57 -32.22 -10.23
CA ILE A 43 -19.93 -31.31 -9.30
C ILE A 43 -18.39 -31.30 -9.44
N GLY A 44 -17.77 -32.45 -9.77
CA GLY A 44 -16.32 -32.66 -9.69
C GLY A 44 -15.57 -32.64 -11.02
N HIS A 45 -16.24 -32.55 -12.19
CA HIS A 45 -15.58 -32.72 -13.50
C HIS A 45 -14.38 -31.77 -13.70
N ASP A 46 -14.43 -30.54 -13.21
CA ASP A 46 -13.36 -29.58 -13.32
C ASP A 46 -12.14 -29.93 -12.46
N ILE A 47 -12.37 -30.52 -11.27
CA ILE A 47 -11.31 -30.97 -10.35
C ILE A 47 -10.66 -32.23 -10.93
N LEU A 48 -11.47 -33.20 -11.38
CA LEU A 48 -10.98 -34.41 -12.02
C LEU A 48 -10.12 -34.10 -13.25
N ARG A 49 -10.59 -33.19 -14.09
CA ARG A 49 -9.82 -32.70 -15.25
C ARG A 49 -8.49 -32.07 -14.85
N LYS A 50 -8.49 -31.20 -13.83
CA LYS A 50 -7.25 -30.57 -13.33
C LYS A 50 -6.29 -31.59 -12.75
N ALA A 51 -6.78 -32.53 -11.95
CA ALA A 51 -5.98 -33.64 -11.41
C ALA A 51 -5.37 -34.51 -12.52
N GLY A 52 -6.14 -34.87 -13.54
CA GLY A 52 -5.65 -35.63 -14.69
C GLY A 52 -4.59 -34.88 -15.50
N LEU A 53 -4.83 -33.61 -15.79
CA LEU A 53 -3.84 -32.77 -16.46
C LEU A 53 -2.59 -32.56 -15.62
N GLY A 54 -2.72 -32.42 -14.28
CA GLY A 54 -1.62 -32.33 -13.35
C GLY A 54 -0.72 -33.56 -13.37
N MET A 55 -1.32 -34.77 -13.39
CA MET A 55 -0.59 -36.03 -13.51
C MET A 55 0.21 -36.11 -14.82
N VAL A 56 -0.41 -35.75 -15.96
CA VAL A 56 0.26 -35.76 -17.27
C VAL A 56 1.44 -34.80 -17.33
N HIS A 57 1.37 -33.65 -16.62
CA HIS A 57 2.44 -32.65 -16.59
C HIS A 57 3.43 -32.82 -15.43
N GLY A 58 3.44 -33.97 -14.76
CA GLY A 58 4.38 -34.30 -13.67
C GLY A 58 4.10 -33.57 -12.34
N ARG A 59 2.93 -32.95 -12.17
CA ARG A 59 2.47 -32.32 -10.93
C ARG A 59 1.56 -33.25 -10.15
N MET A 60 2.11 -34.38 -9.71
CA MET A 60 1.34 -35.46 -9.08
C MET A 60 0.85 -35.16 -7.67
N PHE A 61 1.36 -34.11 -6.99
CA PHE A 61 1.06 -33.88 -5.57
C PHE A 61 0.44 -32.50 -5.38
N ASP A 62 -0.68 -32.22 -6.09
CA ASP A 62 -1.47 -31.03 -5.85
C ASP A 62 -2.75 -31.34 -5.04
N GLU A 63 -3.45 -30.31 -4.60
CA GLU A 63 -4.69 -30.43 -3.83
C GLU A 63 -5.80 -31.14 -4.62
N ASN A 64 -5.89 -30.94 -5.95
CA ASN A 64 -6.88 -31.58 -6.79
C ASN A 64 -6.65 -33.11 -6.88
N PHE A 65 -5.38 -33.53 -6.94
CA PHE A 65 -5.00 -34.94 -6.92
C PHE A 65 -5.38 -35.61 -5.61
N LEU A 66 -5.07 -34.98 -4.46
CA LEU A 66 -5.42 -35.49 -3.13
C LEU A 66 -6.94 -35.71 -2.99
N MET A 67 -7.71 -34.69 -3.38
CA MET A 67 -9.17 -34.73 -3.32
C MET A 67 -9.76 -35.80 -4.26
N THR A 68 -9.18 -35.94 -5.45
CA THR A 68 -9.60 -36.96 -6.42
C THR A 68 -9.36 -38.37 -5.87
N ILE A 69 -8.16 -38.64 -5.32
CA ILE A 69 -7.89 -39.98 -4.72
C ILE A 69 -8.81 -40.24 -3.53
N ALA A 70 -9.00 -39.26 -2.63
CA ALA A 70 -9.85 -39.44 -1.47
C ALA A 70 -11.29 -39.76 -1.84
N THR A 71 -11.84 -39.04 -2.83
CA THR A 71 -13.24 -39.24 -3.27
C THR A 71 -13.44 -40.54 -4.06
N ILE A 72 -12.54 -40.89 -4.98
CA ILE A 72 -12.57 -42.16 -5.70
C ILE A 72 -12.41 -43.31 -4.70
N GLY A 73 -11.48 -43.20 -3.74
CA GLY A 73 -11.32 -44.23 -2.70
C GLY A 73 -12.55 -44.41 -1.83
N ALA A 74 -13.28 -43.35 -1.49
CA ALA A 74 -14.56 -43.43 -0.78
C ALA A 74 -15.62 -44.21 -1.59
N PHE A 75 -15.72 -43.96 -2.91
CA PHE A 75 -16.59 -44.76 -3.78
C PHE A 75 -16.21 -46.25 -3.83
N VAL A 76 -14.91 -46.55 -3.92
CA VAL A 76 -14.40 -47.93 -3.95
C VAL A 76 -14.75 -48.66 -2.64
N LEU A 77 -14.56 -48.01 -1.49
CA LEU A 77 -14.94 -48.59 -0.20
C LEU A 77 -16.45 -48.78 -0.07
N ALA A 78 -17.26 -47.82 -0.51
CA ALA A 78 -18.73 -47.93 -0.49
C ALA A 78 -19.26 -49.09 -1.37
N ILE A 79 -18.61 -49.39 -2.51
CA ILE A 79 -18.91 -50.54 -3.34
C ILE A 79 -18.60 -51.83 -2.59
N TYR A 80 -17.45 -51.89 -1.93
CA TYR A 80 -16.99 -53.06 -1.21
C TYR A 80 -17.88 -53.38 0.00
N ASP A 81 -18.18 -52.39 0.82
CA ASP A 81 -19.01 -52.57 2.03
C ASP A 81 -20.47 -52.91 1.71
N GLY A 82 -20.90 -52.72 0.46
CA GLY A 82 -22.27 -52.97 0.01
C GLY A 82 -23.35 -52.14 0.70
N ASN A 83 -22.94 -51.19 1.57
CA ASN A 83 -23.83 -50.34 2.35
C ASN A 83 -24.51 -49.26 1.52
N GLY A 84 -23.96 -48.97 0.33
CA GLY A 84 -24.47 -47.91 -0.55
C GLY A 84 -24.18 -46.51 -0.07
N ASP A 85 -23.21 -46.33 0.81
CA ASP A 85 -22.81 -45.00 1.36
C ASP A 85 -21.95 -44.17 0.39
N TYR A 86 -22.42 -44.10 -0.88
CA TYR A 86 -21.79 -43.27 -1.92
C TYR A 86 -21.84 -41.77 -1.60
N VAL A 87 -22.65 -41.39 -0.59
CA VAL A 87 -22.87 -40.02 -0.15
C VAL A 87 -21.57 -39.36 0.33
N GLU A 88 -20.68 -40.11 1.01
CA GLU A 88 -19.43 -39.56 1.53
C GLU A 88 -18.55 -39.03 0.40
N GLY A 89 -18.36 -39.77 -0.70
CA GLY A 89 -17.56 -39.31 -1.84
C GLY A 89 -18.14 -38.07 -2.54
N VAL A 90 -19.47 -38.01 -2.69
CA VAL A 90 -20.16 -36.82 -3.24
C VAL A 90 -20.05 -35.62 -2.28
N ALA A 91 -20.24 -35.85 -0.98
CA ALA A 91 -20.19 -34.81 0.03
C ALA A 91 -18.81 -34.18 0.12
N VAL A 92 -17.73 -34.97 0.10
CA VAL A 92 -16.34 -34.41 0.06
C VAL A 92 -16.18 -33.47 -1.11
N MET A 93 -16.58 -33.89 -2.32
CA MET A 93 -16.46 -33.06 -3.52
C MET A 93 -17.37 -31.83 -3.46
N LEU A 94 -18.57 -31.95 -2.93
CA LEU A 94 -19.53 -30.86 -2.77
C LEU A 94 -19.00 -29.79 -1.83
N PHE A 95 -18.55 -30.17 -0.62
CA PHE A 95 -17.99 -29.23 0.36
C PHE A 95 -16.71 -28.59 -0.14
N TYR A 96 -15.86 -29.33 -0.84
CA TYR A 96 -14.68 -28.76 -1.49
C TYR A 96 -15.07 -27.67 -2.51
N GLN A 97 -16.06 -27.92 -3.38
CA GLN A 97 -16.56 -26.94 -4.33
C GLN A 97 -17.22 -25.73 -3.66
N ILE A 98 -17.91 -25.93 -2.54
CA ILE A 98 -18.43 -24.82 -1.72
C ILE A 98 -17.28 -23.97 -1.19
N GLY A 99 -16.22 -24.61 -0.68
CA GLY A 99 -15.01 -23.91 -0.22
C GLY A 99 -14.34 -23.09 -1.31
N GLU A 100 -14.11 -23.70 -2.48
CA GLU A 100 -13.57 -23.04 -3.67
C GLU A 100 -14.44 -21.85 -4.14
N PHE A 101 -15.77 -22.00 -4.03
CA PHE A 101 -16.70 -20.91 -4.35
C PHE A 101 -16.54 -19.72 -3.38
N PHE A 102 -16.54 -19.98 -2.06
CA PHE A 102 -16.31 -18.93 -1.05
C PHE A 102 -14.95 -18.26 -1.23
N GLN A 103 -13.91 -19.03 -1.53
CA GLN A 103 -12.59 -18.52 -1.86
C GLN A 103 -12.66 -17.55 -3.04
N SER A 104 -13.29 -17.98 -4.15
CA SER A 104 -13.40 -17.15 -5.36
C SER A 104 -14.13 -15.83 -5.09
N LEU A 105 -15.17 -15.85 -4.24
CA LEU A 105 -15.90 -14.64 -3.82
C LEU A 105 -15.03 -13.72 -2.96
N ALA A 106 -14.27 -14.28 -2.02
CA ALA A 106 -13.40 -13.51 -1.14
C ALA A 106 -12.26 -12.83 -1.91
N VAL A 107 -11.61 -13.58 -2.81
CA VAL A 107 -10.56 -13.06 -3.70
C VAL A 107 -11.11 -11.97 -4.62
N GLU A 108 -12.27 -12.20 -5.22
CA GLU A 108 -12.94 -11.21 -6.08
C GLU A 108 -13.31 -9.95 -5.29
N ARG A 109 -13.84 -10.08 -4.07
CA ARG A 109 -14.17 -8.93 -3.22
C ARG A 109 -12.93 -8.12 -2.84
N SER A 110 -11.83 -8.80 -2.54
CA SER A 110 -10.55 -8.14 -2.28
C SER A 110 -10.00 -7.45 -3.52
N ARG A 111 -10.05 -8.12 -4.68
CA ARG A 111 -9.67 -7.52 -5.97
C ARG A 111 -10.56 -6.36 -6.37
N ARG A 112 -11.86 -6.42 -6.13
CA ARG A 112 -12.77 -5.27 -6.39
C ARG A 112 -12.47 -4.07 -5.52
N SER A 113 -11.97 -4.25 -4.32
CA SER A 113 -11.51 -3.12 -3.50
C SER A 113 -10.27 -2.45 -4.08
N ILE A 114 -9.46 -3.19 -4.83
CA ILE A 114 -8.36 -2.69 -5.65
C ILE A 114 -8.91 -2.15 -6.98
N ALA A 115 -9.85 -2.86 -7.61
CA ALA A 115 -10.48 -2.45 -8.87
C ALA A 115 -11.37 -1.19 -8.73
N ALA A 116 -11.89 -0.89 -7.54
CA ALA A 116 -12.53 0.40 -7.27
C ALA A 116 -11.54 1.58 -7.36
N LEU A 117 -10.23 1.30 -7.27
CA LEU A 117 -9.17 2.24 -7.61
C LEU A 117 -8.92 2.29 -9.13
N MET A 118 -9.28 1.25 -9.88
CA MET A 118 -9.21 1.25 -11.35
C MET A 118 -10.33 2.11 -11.98
N GLU A 119 -11.46 2.30 -11.29
CA GLU A 119 -12.51 3.25 -11.70
C GLU A 119 -12.08 4.72 -11.54
N ILE A 120 -10.87 4.98 -11.02
CA ILE A 120 -10.31 6.34 -10.89
C ILE A 120 -9.94 6.90 -12.27
N ARG A 121 -9.61 6.05 -13.24
CA ARG A 121 -9.17 6.45 -14.58
C ARG A 121 -10.34 6.43 -15.56
N PRO A 122 -10.87 7.58 -16.02
CA PRO A 122 -11.82 7.62 -17.12
C PRO A 122 -11.14 7.31 -18.46
N ASP A 123 -11.81 6.57 -19.30
CA ASP A 123 -11.31 6.23 -20.65
C ASP A 123 -11.71 7.30 -21.68
N SER A 124 -12.59 8.27 -21.32
CA SER A 124 -13.03 9.33 -22.22
C SER A 124 -12.88 10.72 -21.58
N ALA A 125 -12.77 11.75 -22.43
CA ALA A 125 -12.69 13.15 -22.05
C ALA A 125 -13.51 14.02 -23.02
N HIS A 126 -13.99 15.17 -22.55
CA HIS A 126 -14.66 16.14 -23.40
C HIS A 126 -13.66 17.16 -23.95
N ILE A 127 -13.64 17.33 -25.29
CA ILE A 127 -12.88 18.36 -26.00
C ILE A 127 -13.81 19.32 -26.73
N MET A 128 -13.33 20.55 -26.98
CA MET A 128 -14.07 21.52 -27.81
C MET A 128 -13.64 21.41 -29.25
N GLN A 129 -14.50 20.91 -30.13
CA GLN A 129 -14.30 20.93 -31.58
C GLN A 129 -15.37 21.81 -32.23
N GLU A 130 -14.94 22.80 -33.03
CA GLU A 130 -15.84 23.73 -33.73
C GLU A 130 -16.92 24.40 -32.86
N GLY A 131 -16.62 24.61 -31.55
CA GLY A 131 -17.55 25.21 -30.60
C GLY A 131 -18.58 24.23 -29.99
N GLN A 132 -18.49 22.95 -30.31
CA GLN A 132 -19.30 21.88 -29.69
C GLN A 132 -18.46 21.00 -28.78
N LEU A 133 -19.11 20.50 -27.74
CA LEU A 133 -18.51 19.55 -26.81
C LEU A 133 -18.59 18.16 -27.47
N VAL A 134 -17.44 17.55 -27.72
CA VAL A 134 -17.31 16.20 -28.30
C VAL A 134 -16.59 15.31 -27.31
N GLU A 135 -17.10 14.10 -27.11
CA GLU A 135 -16.43 13.07 -26.34
C GLU A 135 -15.34 12.41 -27.20
N ALA A 136 -14.12 12.40 -26.71
CA ALA A 136 -12.95 11.78 -27.33
C ALA A 136 -12.36 10.73 -26.38
N ASP A 137 -11.63 9.75 -26.95
CA ASP A 137 -10.86 8.81 -26.15
C ASP A 137 -9.73 9.58 -25.43
N ALA A 138 -9.56 9.32 -24.15
CA ALA A 138 -8.56 10.00 -23.34
C ALA A 138 -7.11 9.65 -23.77
N GLU A 139 -6.90 8.49 -24.42
CA GLU A 139 -5.62 8.07 -24.99
C GLU A 139 -5.19 8.92 -26.20
N ASP A 140 -6.16 9.45 -26.94
CA ASP A 140 -5.91 10.24 -28.16
C ASP A 140 -5.59 11.72 -27.87
N ILE A 141 -5.72 12.17 -26.61
CA ILE A 141 -5.52 13.58 -26.25
C ILE A 141 -4.03 13.89 -26.04
N ALA A 142 -3.53 14.84 -26.80
CA ALA A 142 -2.14 15.26 -26.73
C ALA A 142 -1.87 16.17 -25.51
N VAL A 143 -0.61 16.19 -25.05
CA VAL A 143 -0.15 17.13 -24.02
C VAL A 143 -0.23 18.57 -24.56
N GLY A 144 -0.83 19.47 -23.77
CA GLY A 144 -1.08 20.87 -24.13
C GLY A 144 -2.47 21.14 -24.73
N GLU A 145 -3.24 20.10 -25.00
CA GLU A 145 -4.63 20.20 -25.46
C GLU A 145 -5.56 20.65 -24.33
N THR A 146 -6.68 21.28 -24.69
CA THR A 146 -7.65 21.77 -23.69
C THR A 146 -8.86 20.85 -23.63
N ILE A 147 -9.08 20.27 -22.46
CA ILE A 147 -10.25 19.45 -22.14
C ILE A 147 -11.24 20.20 -21.25
N VAL A 148 -12.49 19.79 -21.28
CA VAL A 148 -13.58 20.33 -20.46
C VAL A 148 -14.04 19.26 -19.48
N VAL A 149 -14.17 19.61 -18.22
CA VAL A 149 -14.67 18.68 -17.19
C VAL A 149 -15.93 19.26 -16.57
N LEU A 150 -17.04 18.54 -16.70
CA LEU A 150 -18.34 18.95 -16.20
C LEU A 150 -18.51 18.60 -14.71
N PRO A 151 -19.43 19.25 -13.99
CA PRO A 151 -19.77 18.88 -12.62
C PRO A 151 -20.25 17.42 -12.53
N GLY A 152 -19.73 16.68 -11.56
CA GLY A 152 -19.96 15.25 -11.38
C GLY A 152 -19.02 14.33 -12.14
N GLU A 153 -18.25 14.84 -13.09
CA GLU A 153 -17.30 14.05 -13.86
C GLU A 153 -15.95 13.88 -13.15
N ARG A 154 -15.25 12.82 -13.52
CA ARG A 154 -13.86 12.62 -13.15
C ARG A 154 -12.95 13.31 -14.14
N VAL A 155 -11.89 13.91 -13.64
CA VAL A 155 -10.81 14.48 -14.45
C VAL A 155 -10.05 13.35 -15.14
N PRO A 156 -10.00 13.30 -16.49
CA PRO A 156 -9.38 12.20 -17.21
C PRO A 156 -7.85 12.29 -17.27
N LEU A 157 -7.31 13.50 -17.35
CA LEU A 157 -5.88 13.78 -17.53
C LEU A 157 -5.41 14.85 -16.54
N ASP A 158 -4.13 14.78 -16.16
CA ASP A 158 -3.52 15.84 -15.36
C ASP A 158 -3.42 17.12 -16.17
N GLY A 159 -3.70 18.27 -15.54
CA GLY A 159 -3.66 19.55 -16.24
C GLY A 159 -3.69 20.76 -15.34
N ARG A 160 -3.60 21.96 -15.94
CA ARG A 160 -3.81 23.24 -15.27
C ARG A 160 -5.10 23.88 -15.73
N ILE A 161 -5.80 24.50 -14.79
CA ILE A 161 -7.04 25.21 -15.09
C ILE A 161 -6.70 26.47 -15.91
N VAL A 162 -7.30 26.56 -17.10
CA VAL A 162 -7.23 27.76 -17.96
C VAL A 162 -8.41 28.68 -17.65
N GLU A 163 -9.58 28.10 -17.41
CA GLU A 163 -10.82 28.84 -17.18
C GLU A 163 -11.75 28.06 -16.24
N GLY A 164 -12.46 28.79 -15.39
CA GLY A 164 -13.43 28.22 -14.46
C GLY A 164 -12.92 28.18 -13.01
N LYS A 165 -13.86 27.93 -12.10
CA LYS A 165 -13.62 27.68 -10.67
C LYS A 165 -14.52 26.56 -10.22
N SER A 166 -14.01 25.68 -9.39
CA SER A 166 -14.76 24.55 -8.84
C SER A 166 -14.19 24.08 -7.50
N ALA A 167 -14.86 23.09 -6.91
CA ALA A 167 -14.36 22.28 -5.82
C ALA A 167 -14.11 20.86 -6.33
N LEU A 168 -12.93 20.30 -6.03
CA LEU A 168 -12.54 18.95 -6.42
C LEU A 168 -12.57 18.00 -5.23
N ASN A 169 -13.15 16.83 -5.42
CA ASN A 169 -13.09 15.74 -4.46
C ASN A 169 -11.89 14.84 -4.79
N LEU A 170 -10.88 14.86 -3.93
CA LEU A 170 -9.66 14.08 -4.05
C LEU A 170 -9.69 12.79 -3.22
N SER A 171 -10.81 12.44 -2.59
CA SER A 171 -10.90 11.33 -1.64
C SER A 171 -10.50 9.97 -2.22
N ALA A 172 -10.71 9.76 -3.51
CA ALA A 172 -10.30 8.55 -4.21
C ALA A 172 -8.78 8.45 -4.39
N LEU A 173 -8.09 9.59 -4.50
CA LEU A 173 -6.64 9.69 -4.68
C LEU A 173 -5.92 9.76 -3.32
N THR A 174 -6.23 10.79 -2.53
CA THR A 174 -5.51 11.11 -1.29
C THR A 174 -6.13 10.52 -0.03
N GLY A 175 -7.39 10.07 -0.10
CA GLY A 175 -8.17 9.64 1.07
C GLY A 175 -8.70 10.80 1.92
N GLU A 176 -8.53 12.05 1.50
CA GLU A 176 -9.07 13.23 2.16
C GLU A 176 -10.55 13.41 1.81
N SER A 177 -11.39 13.67 2.83
CA SER A 177 -12.84 13.83 2.63
C SER A 177 -13.26 15.28 2.35
N LEU A 178 -12.36 16.26 2.58
CA LEU A 178 -12.66 17.67 2.36
C LEU A 178 -12.38 18.03 0.89
N PRO A 179 -13.34 18.64 0.18
CA PRO A 179 -13.12 19.14 -1.15
C PRO A 179 -12.07 20.27 -1.17
N ARG A 180 -11.25 20.30 -2.22
CA ARG A 180 -10.27 21.36 -2.47
C ARG A 180 -10.87 22.37 -3.46
N GLU A 181 -10.92 23.63 -3.09
CA GLU A 181 -11.27 24.70 -4.03
C GLU A 181 -10.13 24.94 -5.02
N VAL A 182 -10.49 25.13 -6.29
CA VAL A 182 -9.54 25.34 -7.40
C VAL A 182 -10.03 26.41 -8.37
N GLY A 183 -9.08 27.14 -8.93
CA GLY A 183 -9.32 28.22 -9.90
C GLY A 183 -8.23 28.29 -10.99
N PRO A 184 -8.22 29.33 -11.83
CA PRO A 184 -7.22 29.49 -12.89
C PRO A 184 -5.78 29.36 -12.38
N ASP A 185 -4.93 28.71 -13.17
CA ASP A 185 -3.52 28.35 -12.89
C ASP A 185 -3.31 27.25 -11.83
N ASP A 186 -4.37 26.78 -11.15
CA ASP A 186 -4.23 25.63 -10.24
C ASP A 186 -4.01 24.33 -11.00
N GLU A 187 -3.19 23.45 -10.41
CA GLU A 187 -2.93 22.12 -10.91
C GLU A 187 -4.04 21.15 -10.46
N VAL A 188 -4.54 20.36 -11.42
CA VAL A 188 -5.60 19.37 -11.24
C VAL A 188 -5.08 17.99 -11.64
N LEU A 189 -5.32 17.01 -10.78
CA LEU A 189 -4.88 15.63 -10.96
C LEU A 189 -5.99 14.78 -11.57
N SER A 190 -5.61 13.91 -12.51
CA SER A 190 -6.51 12.90 -13.08
C SER A 190 -7.08 11.99 -11.97
N GLY A 191 -8.32 11.54 -12.13
CA GLY A 191 -9.03 10.74 -11.13
C GLY A 191 -9.75 11.53 -10.05
N SER A 192 -9.50 12.86 -9.90
CA SER A 192 -10.30 13.73 -9.02
C SER A 192 -11.71 13.92 -9.59
N ILE A 193 -12.71 14.15 -8.72
CA ILE A 193 -14.10 14.39 -9.16
C ILE A 193 -14.39 15.88 -9.08
N ASN A 194 -14.84 16.46 -10.18
CA ASN A 194 -15.31 17.82 -10.25
C ASN A 194 -16.70 17.94 -9.60
N LEU A 195 -16.89 18.81 -8.61
CA LEU A 195 -18.13 18.86 -7.82
C LEU A 195 -19.13 19.96 -8.24
N SER A 196 -18.64 21.14 -8.69
CA SER A 196 -19.54 22.30 -8.78
C SER A 196 -19.51 23.04 -10.11
N GLY A 197 -18.36 23.57 -10.54
CA GLY A 197 -18.24 24.41 -11.74
C GLY A 197 -17.74 23.65 -12.95
N ILE A 198 -17.99 24.19 -14.16
CA ILE A 198 -17.32 23.72 -15.36
C ILE A 198 -15.88 24.25 -15.34
N ILE A 199 -14.90 23.37 -15.52
CA ILE A 199 -13.49 23.75 -15.61
C ILE A 199 -12.91 23.35 -16.96
N ARG A 200 -12.06 24.21 -17.51
CA ARG A 200 -11.25 23.94 -18.70
C ARG A 200 -9.83 23.75 -18.28
N LEU A 201 -9.27 22.60 -18.63
CA LEU A 201 -7.93 22.18 -18.27
C LEU A 201 -7.06 22.11 -19.50
N ARG A 202 -5.86 22.66 -19.43
CA ARG A 202 -4.79 22.36 -20.39
C ARG A 202 -4.01 21.17 -19.88
N THR A 203 -3.97 20.08 -20.64
CA THR A 203 -3.28 18.83 -20.26
C THR A 203 -1.78 19.05 -20.09
N THR A 204 -1.20 18.46 -19.05
CA THR A 204 0.23 18.55 -18.72
C THR A 204 0.96 17.23 -18.87
N ARG A 205 0.23 16.11 -18.90
CA ARG A 205 0.77 14.75 -19.05
C ARG A 205 -0.04 13.94 -20.04
N SER A 206 0.58 12.91 -20.61
CA SER A 206 -0.10 11.92 -21.44
C SER A 206 -1.04 11.06 -20.60
N PHE A 207 -1.93 10.32 -21.25
CA PHE A 207 -2.85 9.40 -20.56
C PHE A 207 -2.12 8.30 -19.80
N GLU A 208 -1.07 7.71 -20.38
CA GLU A 208 -0.25 6.67 -19.74
C GLU A 208 0.52 7.21 -18.52
N ASP A 209 1.03 8.46 -18.60
CA ASP A 209 1.77 9.12 -17.52
C ASP A 209 0.88 9.86 -16.51
N SER A 210 -0.44 9.80 -16.69
CA SER A 210 -1.38 10.47 -15.79
C SER A 210 -1.31 9.89 -14.37
N THR A 211 -1.60 10.73 -13.37
CA THR A 211 -1.61 10.34 -11.96
C THR A 211 -2.47 9.10 -11.71
N ALA A 212 -3.65 9.02 -12.33
CA ALA A 212 -4.54 7.87 -12.20
C ALA A 212 -3.90 6.58 -12.79
N SER A 213 -3.23 6.68 -13.97
CA SER A 213 -2.54 5.54 -14.60
C SER A 213 -1.37 5.04 -13.75
N ARG A 214 -0.56 5.96 -13.22
CA ARG A 214 0.55 5.62 -12.33
C ARG A 214 0.11 4.94 -11.02
N ILE A 215 -0.97 5.43 -10.40
CA ILE A 215 -1.55 4.78 -9.21
C ILE A 215 -2.00 3.35 -9.55
N LEU A 216 -2.62 3.17 -10.71
CA LEU A 216 -3.07 1.86 -11.17
C LEU A 216 -1.90 0.89 -11.35
N GLU A 217 -0.85 1.32 -12.04
CA GLU A 217 0.38 0.55 -12.25
C GLU A 217 1.01 0.11 -10.91
N LEU A 218 1.13 1.03 -9.94
CA LEU A 218 1.65 0.73 -8.61
C LEU A 218 0.82 -0.31 -7.86
N VAL A 219 -0.49 -0.27 -7.99
CA VAL A 219 -1.40 -1.22 -7.36
C VAL A 219 -1.32 -2.60 -8.03
N GLU A 220 -1.18 -2.66 -9.34
CA GLU A 220 -0.96 -3.91 -10.08
C GLU A 220 0.40 -4.53 -9.75
N GLU A 221 1.46 -3.73 -9.71
CA GLU A 221 2.79 -4.18 -9.31
C GLU A 221 2.78 -4.72 -7.87
N ALA A 222 2.11 -4.02 -6.95
CA ALA A 222 1.94 -4.46 -5.57
C ALA A 222 1.28 -5.83 -5.45
N ALA A 223 0.33 -6.14 -6.33
CA ALA A 223 -0.33 -7.44 -6.36
C ALA A 223 0.59 -8.58 -6.84
N SER A 224 1.65 -8.27 -7.58
CA SER A 224 2.60 -9.26 -8.11
C SER A 224 3.73 -9.62 -7.12
N ARG A 225 4.13 -8.70 -6.24
CA ARG A 225 5.26 -8.87 -5.30
C ARG A 225 4.86 -9.67 -4.06
N LYS A 226 5.23 -10.96 -4.04
CA LYS A 226 4.93 -11.91 -2.96
C LYS A 226 5.72 -11.64 -1.68
N SER A 227 5.07 -11.86 -0.53
CA SER A 227 5.71 -11.80 0.79
C SER A 227 6.62 -13.00 1.06
N ARG A 228 7.51 -12.86 2.07
CA ARG A 228 8.30 -14.00 2.58
C ARG A 228 7.40 -15.11 3.12
N SER A 229 6.28 -14.74 3.73
CA SER A 229 5.28 -15.68 4.25
C SER A 229 4.63 -16.49 3.12
N GLU A 230 4.34 -15.88 1.97
CA GLU A 230 3.83 -16.60 0.79
C GLU A 230 4.87 -17.53 0.18
N HIS A 231 6.12 -17.09 0.08
CA HIS A 231 7.23 -17.95 -0.37
C HIS A 231 7.47 -19.13 0.57
N PHE A 232 7.36 -18.92 1.89
CA PHE A 232 7.46 -19.99 2.87
C PHE A 232 6.38 -21.04 2.65
N ILE A 233 5.12 -20.63 2.45
CA ILE A 233 4.01 -21.58 2.24
C ILE A 233 4.16 -22.34 0.93
N ALA A 234 4.56 -21.68 -0.15
CA ALA A 234 4.80 -22.38 -1.41
C ALA A 234 5.92 -23.43 -1.29
N ARG A 235 6.97 -23.13 -0.51
CA ARG A 235 8.04 -24.08 -0.19
C ARG A 235 7.55 -25.20 0.72
N PHE A 236 6.81 -24.85 1.78
CA PHE A 236 6.21 -25.81 2.71
C PHE A 236 5.32 -26.81 1.98
N ALA A 237 4.39 -26.33 1.13
CA ALA A 237 3.48 -27.19 0.37
C ALA A 237 4.22 -28.21 -0.50
N ARG A 238 5.36 -27.83 -1.10
CA ARG A 238 6.18 -28.71 -1.94
C ARG A 238 6.71 -29.95 -1.20
N PHE A 239 7.03 -29.81 0.08
CA PHE A 239 7.52 -30.92 0.92
C PHE A 239 6.39 -31.60 1.69
N TYR A 240 5.44 -30.82 2.15
CA TYR A 240 4.31 -31.30 2.96
C TYR A 240 3.42 -32.27 2.19
N THR A 241 3.02 -31.95 0.96
CA THR A 241 2.07 -32.78 0.20
C THR A 241 2.64 -34.17 -0.12
N PRO A 242 3.87 -34.35 -0.63
CA PRO A 242 4.44 -35.68 -0.77
C PRO A 242 4.54 -36.45 0.56
N ALA A 243 4.96 -35.77 1.65
CA ALA A 243 5.07 -36.41 2.97
C ALA A 243 3.72 -36.94 3.45
N VAL A 244 2.65 -36.18 3.23
CA VAL A 244 1.27 -36.60 3.53
C VAL A 244 0.84 -37.80 2.68
N CYS A 245 1.14 -37.81 1.37
CA CYS A 245 0.80 -38.92 0.49
C CYS A 245 1.51 -40.22 0.93
N TYR A 246 2.80 -40.13 1.23
CA TYR A 246 3.55 -41.29 1.75
C TYR A 246 3.07 -41.70 3.14
N GLY A 247 2.71 -40.76 4.00
CA GLY A 247 2.11 -41.05 5.31
C GLY A 247 0.78 -41.75 5.21
N ALA A 248 -0.10 -41.32 4.29
CA ALA A 248 -1.38 -41.99 4.02
C ALA A 248 -1.17 -43.40 3.46
N LEU A 249 -0.23 -43.59 2.52
CA LEU A 249 0.12 -44.89 1.98
C LEU A 249 0.66 -45.81 3.08
N ALA A 250 1.54 -45.31 3.94
CA ALA A 250 2.05 -46.03 5.08
C ALA A 250 0.90 -46.45 6.04
N LEU A 251 -0.02 -45.53 6.33
CA LEU A 251 -1.18 -45.79 7.19
C LEU A 251 -2.13 -46.86 6.57
N ALA A 252 -2.27 -46.84 5.24
CA ALA A 252 -3.09 -47.82 4.54
C ALA A 252 -2.48 -49.22 4.52
N LEU A 253 -1.13 -49.35 4.49
CA LEU A 253 -0.46 -50.63 4.26
C LEU A 253 0.24 -51.19 5.50
N LEU A 254 0.95 -50.40 6.30
CA LEU A 254 1.77 -50.93 7.39
C LEU A 254 0.99 -51.58 8.52
N PRO A 255 -0.11 -50.99 9.05
CA PRO A 255 -0.87 -51.64 10.11
C PRO A 255 -1.55 -52.95 9.68
N PRO A 256 -2.23 -53.03 8.52
CA PRO A 256 -2.79 -54.34 8.10
C PRO A 256 -1.71 -55.39 7.82
N LEU A 257 -0.54 -54.99 7.27
CA LEU A 257 0.58 -55.91 7.10
C LEU A 257 1.12 -56.41 8.44
N PHE A 258 1.20 -55.53 9.44
CA PHE A 258 1.57 -55.91 10.80
C PHE A 258 0.59 -56.91 11.40
N LEU A 259 -0.74 -56.67 11.26
CA LEU A 259 -1.78 -57.60 11.71
C LEU A 259 -1.67 -58.95 11.01
N LEU A 260 -1.37 -58.97 9.71
CA LEU A 260 -1.22 -60.18 8.91
C LEU A 260 0.01 -60.98 9.35
N VAL A 261 1.18 -60.34 9.56
CA VAL A 261 2.44 -61.01 9.88
C VAL A 261 2.48 -61.45 11.36
N PHE A 262 2.05 -60.61 12.28
CA PHE A 262 2.25 -60.87 13.73
C PHE A 262 1.01 -61.38 14.43
N GLN A 263 -0.19 -61.15 13.90
CA GLN A 263 -1.45 -61.60 14.51
C GLN A 263 -2.22 -62.65 13.69
N GLY A 264 -1.64 -63.08 12.55
CA GLY A 264 -2.25 -64.10 11.72
C GLY A 264 -3.59 -63.70 11.07
N ALA A 265 -3.80 -62.39 10.88
CA ALA A 265 -5.02 -61.90 10.24
C ALA A 265 -5.12 -62.44 8.79
N PRO A 266 -6.30 -62.69 8.26
CA PRO A 266 -6.47 -63.21 6.88
C PRO A 266 -6.01 -62.14 5.86
N LEU A 267 -5.37 -62.58 4.77
CA LEU A 267 -5.08 -61.75 3.61
C LEU A 267 -6.38 -61.48 2.84
N ALA A 268 -7.24 -60.66 3.41
CA ALA A 268 -8.53 -60.31 2.84
C ALA A 268 -8.66 -58.78 2.78
N PHE A 269 -9.38 -58.28 1.82
CA PHE A 269 -9.63 -56.82 1.71
C PHE A 269 -10.26 -56.24 2.99
N ALA A 270 -11.07 -57.03 3.71
CA ALA A 270 -11.64 -56.68 5.00
C ALA A 270 -10.57 -56.23 6.06
N THR A 271 -9.35 -56.76 6.01
CA THR A 271 -8.26 -56.36 6.90
C THR A 271 -7.69 -54.99 6.52
N PHE A 272 -7.74 -54.63 5.23
CA PHE A 272 -7.20 -53.37 4.70
C PHE A 272 -8.25 -52.23 4.70
N ALA A 273 -9.53 -52.52 4.50
CA ALA A 273 -10.58 -51.52 4.33
C ALA A 273 -10.65 -50.48 5.46
N PRO A 274 -10.58 -50.81 6.76
CA PRO A 274 -10.61 -49.83 7.84
C PRO A 274 -9.39 -48.89 7.80
N TRP A 275 -8.21 -49.38 7.43
CA TRP A 275 -6.98 -48.61 7.33
C TRP A 275 -6.95 -47.77 6.07
N MET A 276 -7.49 -48.24 4.97
CA MET A 276 -7.72 -47.44 3.77
C MET A 276 -8.67 -46.28 4.05
N TYR A 277 -9.77 -46.50 4.77
CA TYR A 277 -10.68 -45.43 5.18
C TYR A 277 -9.97 -44.36 6.01
N ARG A 278 -9.19 -44.79 7.02
CA ARG A 278 -8.37 -43.84 7.83
C ARG A 278 -7.36 -43.10 6.97
N ALA A 279 -6.71 -43.73 6.02
CA ALA A 279 -5.79 -43.09 5.10
C ALA A 279 -6.48 -42.06 4.19
N LEU A 280 -7.71 -42.35 3.71
CA LEU A 280 -8.50 -41.38 2.93
C LEU A 280 -8.93 -40.18 3.79
N VAL A 281 -9.37 -40.39 5.03
CA VAL A 281 -9.68 -39.33 6.00
C VAL A 281 -8.43 -38.49 6.28
N PHE A 282 -7.28 -39.15 6.46
CA PHE A 282 -5.98 -38.46 6.66
C PHE A 282 -5.62 -37.58 5.46
N LEU A 283 -5.83 -38.03 4.21
CA LEU A 283 -5.58 -37.23 3.00
C LEU A 283 -6.48 -35.97 2.95
N VAL A 284 -7.77 -36.13 3.25
CA VAL A 284 -8.73 -35.00 3.24
C VAL A 284 -8.33 -33.93 4.27
N ILE A 285 -8.01 -34.34 5.52
CA ILE A 285 -7.61 -33.41 6.58
C ILE A 285 -6.32 -32.65 6.20
N SER A 286 -5.44 -33.31 5.46
CA SER A 286 -4.09 -32.82 5.20
C SER A 286 -4.02 -31.70 4.15
N CYS A 287 -5.12 -31.34 3.45
CA CYS A 287 -5.08 -30.23 2.47
C CYS A 287 -4.70 -28.91 3.15
N PRO A 288 -3.62 -28.21 2.74
CA PRO A 288 -3.24 -26.91 3.34
C PRO A 288 -4.09 -25.74 2.83
N CYS A 289 -5.34 -25.99 2.36
CA CYS A 289 -6.20 -25.03 1.65
C CYS A 289 -6.37 -23.71 2.40
N ALA A 290 -6.61 -23.77 3.72
CA ALA A 290 -6.79 -22.57 4.55
C ALA A 290 -5.55 -21.65 4.56
N LEU A 291 -4.35 -22.22 4.53
CA LEU A 291 -3.10 -21.45 4.54
C LEU A 291 -2.79 -20.82 3.18
N VAL A 292 -2.90 -21.63 2.12
CA VAL A 292 -2.59 -21.19 0.75
C VAL A 292 -3.47 -20.00 0.34
N ILE A 293 -4.70 -19.93 0.87
CA ILE A 293 -5.68 -18.90 0.49
C ILE A 293 -5.66 -17.70 1.43
N SER A 294 -5.71 -17.95 2.75
CA SER A 294 -5.93 -16.87 3.72
C SER A 294 -4.76 -15.90 3.82
N ILE A 295 -3.54 -16.33 3.52
CA ILE A 295 -2.34 -15.50 3.66
C ILE A 295 -2.23 -14.47 2.56
N PRO A 296 -2.23 -14.82 1.25
CA PRO A 296 -2.29 -13.84 0.17
C PRO A 296 -3.49 -12.91 0.33
N LEU A 297 -4.66 -13.45 0.67
CA LEU A 297 -5.86 -12.66 0.88
C LEU A 297 -5.71 -11.63 2.01
N SER A 298 -5.02 -11.97 3.10
CA SER A 298 -4.74 -11.02 4.19
C SER A 298 -3.87 -9.86 3.72
N PHE A 299 -2.84 -10.13 2.92
CA PHE A 299 -1.97 -9.09 2.36
C PHE A 299 -2.71 -8.22 1.34
N PHE A 300 -3.48 -8.82 0.43
CA PHE A 300 -4.31 -8.06 -0.51
C PHE A 300 -5.33 -7.18 0.21
N ALA A 301 -5.98 -7.70 1.25
CA ALA A 301 -6.90 -6.93 2.08
C ALA A 301 -6.18 -5.78 2.81
N GLY A 302 -4.95 -5.99 3.27
CA GLY A 302 -4.09 -4.97 3.88
C GLY A 302 -3.69 -3.88 2.90
N ILE A 303 -3.21 -4.23 1.70
CA ILE A 303 -2.85 -3.28 0.62
C ILE A 303 -4.08 -2.44 0.24
N GLY A 304 -5.23 -3.08 -0.02
CA GLY A 304 -6.47 -2.36 -0.35
C GLY A 304 -6.97 -1.47 0.79
N GLY A 305 -6.75 -1.86 2.05
CA GLY A 305 -7.05 -1.04 3.23
C GLY A 305 -6.13 0.18 3.36
N ALA A 306 -4.84 0.04 3.04
CA ALA A 306 -3.86 1.12 3.01
C ALA A 306 -4.19 2.14 1.91
N SER A 307 -4.45 1.66 0.71
CA SER A 307 -4.75 2.48 -0.45
C SER A 307 -6.00 3.36 -0.25
N ARG A 308 -7.05 2.86 0.40
CA ARG A 308 -8.24 3.66 0.80
C ARG A 308 -7.91 4.81 1.74
N LYS A 309 -6.75 4.82 2.36
CA LYS A 309 -6.25 5.88 3.23
C LYS A 309 -5.21 6.78 2.54
N GLY A 310 -5.06 6.66 1.23
CA GLY A 310 -4.04 7.38 0.48
C GLY A 310 -2.62 6.92 0.79
N ILE A 311 -2.45 5.64 1.15
CA ILE A 311 -1.16 5.01 1.41
C ILE A 311 -0.97 3.90 0.38
N LEU A 312 -0.13 4.12 -0.61
CA LEU A 312 0.22 3.10 -1.60
C LEU A 312 1.39 2.27 -1.09
N VAL A 313 1.27 0.95 -1.15
CA VAL A 313 2.30 0.01 -0.71
C VAL A 313 2.63 -0.91 -1.87
N LYS A 314 3.89 -0.95 -2.30
CA LYS A 314 4.36 -1.67 -3.50
C LYS A 314 4.51 -3.19 -3.32
N GLY A 315 3.84 -3.81 -2.36
CA GLY A 315 3.83 -5.25 -2.26
C GLY A 315 3.57 -5.84 -0.89
N ALA A 316 3.25 -7.12 -0.86
CA ALA A 316 3.05 -7.87 0.37
C ALA A 316 4.36 -8.00 1.19
N ASN A 317 5.51 -8.08 0.51
CA ASN A 317 6.84 -8.06 1.14
C ASN A 317 7.11 -6.74 1.88
N VAL A 318 6.66 -5.61 1.34
CA VAL A 318 6.79 -4.29 1.95
C VAL A 318 5.91 -4.19 3.21
N LEU A 319 4.65 -4.67 3.16
CA LEU A 319 3.80 -4.76 4.36
C LEU A 319 4.45 -5.60 5.46
N GLU A 320 5.05 -6.73 5.11
CA GLU A 320 5.76 -7.57 6.07
C GLU A 320 6.97 -6.87 6.68
N ALA A 321 7.71 -6.10 5.88
CA ALA A 321 8.86 -5.32 6.32
C ALA A 321 8.43 -4.13 7.20
N LEU A 322 7.39 -3.37 6.81
CA LEU A 322 6.82 -2.26 7.60
C LEU A 322 6.40 -2.67 9.01
N ALA A 323 5.85 -3.88 9.16
CA ALA A 323 5.46 -4.39 10.46
C ALA A 323 6.65 -4.51 11.43
N LYS A 324 7.88 -4.66 10.91
CA LYS A 324 9.15 -4.82 11.66
C LYS A 324 9.90 -3.51 11.87
N VAL A 325 9.41 -2.39 11.34
CA VAL A 325 10.05 -1.08 11.50
C VAL A 325 10.09 -0.69 12.98
N ARG A 326 11.29 -0.30 13.43
CA ARG A 326 11.57 0.22 14.78
C ARG A 326 12.34 1.52 14.76
N THR A 327 13.00 1.85 13.64
CA THR A 327 13.73 3.09 13.42
C THR A 327 13.15 3.79 12.20
N VAL A 328 12.90 5.10 12.33
CA VAL A 328 12.45 5.95 11.22
C VAL A 328 13.44 7.08 11.05
N VAL A 329 13.96 7.24 9.86
CA VAL A 329 14.89 8.29 9.46
C VAL A 329 14.13 9.24 8.55
N PHE A 330 14.08 10.52 8.92
CA PHE A 330 13.42 11.57 8.15
C PHE A 330 14.44 12.45 7.43
N ASP A 331 14.18 12.77 6.18
CA ASP A 331 14.68 14.02 5.63
C ASP A 331 13.92 15.20 6.25
N LYS A 332 14.54 16.38 6.31
CA LYS A 332 13.90 17.57 6.86
C LYS A 332 12.96 18.21 5.84
N THR A 333 13.53 18.63 4.70
CA THR A 333 12.90 19.53 3.73
C THR A 333 11.83 18.81 2.92
N GLY A 334 10.63 19.40 2.77
CA GLY A 334 9.51 18.76 2.06
C GLY A 334 8.89 17.58 2.81
N THR A 335 9.53 17.04 3.84
CA THR A 335 9.08 15.85 4.59
C THR A 335 8.47 16.21 5.94
N LEU A 336 9.26 16.79 6.86
CA LEU A 336 8.78 17.33 8.14
C LEU A 336 8.36 18.80 8.01
N THR A 337 8.83 19.46 6.96
CA THR A 337 8.55 20.85 6.62
C THR A 337 7.76 20.93 5.31
N GLN A 338 7.22 22.11 5.03
CA GLN A 338 6.41 22.35 3.83
C GLN A 338 7.26 22.62 2.56
N GLY A 339 8.60 22.73 2.70
CA GLY A 339 9.47 23.16 1.61
C GLY A 339 9.27 24.63 1.19
N VAL A 340 8.58 25.39 2.03
CA VAL A 340 8.33 26.82 1.82
C VAL A 340 9.01 27.58 2.95
N PHE A 341 9.87 28.53 2.58
CA PHE A 341 10.51 29.39 3.55
C PHE A 341 9.52 30.44 4.07
N GLU A 342 9.60 30.77 5.34
CA GLU A 342 8.83 31.80 6.02
C GLU A 342 9.78 32.74 6.72
N VAL A 343 9.45 34.02 6.76
CA VAL A 343 10.21 35.01 7.54
C VAL A 343 9.96 34.73 9.02
N LEU A 344 10.99 34.26 9.73
CA LEU A 344 10.92 33.91 11.15
C LEU A 344 11.22 35.12 12.04
N ALA A 345 12.14 35.97 11.60
CA ALA A 345 12.55 37.16 12.33
C ALA A 345 13.10 38.23 11.39
N PHE A 346 13.13 39.45 11.92
CA PHE A 346 13.68 40.61 11.31
C PHE A 346 14.65 41.28 12.30
N HIS A 347 15.78 41.80 11.80
CA HIS A 347 16.74 42.57 12.58
C HIS A 347 17.17 43.79 11.78
N SER A 348 16.88 44.99 12.30
CA SER A 348 17.31 46.25 11.71
C SER A 348 18.76 46.59 12.10
N ALA A 349 19.49 47.23 11.19
CA ALA A 349 20.82 47.73 11.46
C ALA A 349 20.81 48.87 12.49
N GLU A 350 19.75 49.67 12.55
CA GLU A 350 19.56 50.79 13.45
C GLU A 350 18.96 50.41 14.80
N SER A 351 18.80 49.11 15.07
CA SER A 351 18.12 48.57 16.26
C SER A 351 16.65 49.03 16.41
N ASP A 352 16.07 49.52 15.31
CA ASP A 352 14.65 49.84 15.22
C ASP A 352 13.89 48.61 14.62
N ASP A 353 13.46 47.71 15.48
CA ASP A 353 12.69 46.53 15.10
C ASP A 353 11.17 46.82 15.14
N SER A 354 10.77 48.09 14.93
CA SER A 354 9.37 48.49 14.87
C SER A 354 8.65 47.80 13.69
N PRO A 355 7.32 47.53 13.81
CA PRO A 355 6.54 46.96 12.73
C PRO A 355 6.58 47.78 11.43
N GLU A 356 6.72 49.11 11.55
CA GLU A 356 6.82 50.04 10.42
C GLU A 356 8.15 49.89 9.69
N ALA A 357 9.26 49.80 10.41
CA ALA A 357 10.59 49.56 9.85
C ALA A 357 10.67 48.19 9.17
N GLN A 358 10.15 47.17 9.82
CA GLN A 358 10.03 45.84 9.26
C GLN A 358 9.21 45.83 7.95
N ALA A 359 8.04 46.46 7.94
CA ALA A 359 7.16 46.52 6.77
C ALA A 359 7.83 47.22 5.58
N ARG A 360 8.56 48.32 5.85
CA ARG A 360 9.27 49.10 4.84
C ARG A 360 10.43 48.31 4.23
N LEU A 361 11.25 47.64 5.04
CA LEU A 361 12.39 46.87 4.55
C LEU A 361 11.91 45.59 3.84
N LEU A 362 10.80 44.99 4.30
CA LEU A 362 10.18 43.86 3.63
C LEU A 362 9.60 44.25 2.26
N GLU A 363 8.99 45.43 2.12
CA GLU A 363 8.55 45.97 0.83
C GLU A 363 9.72 46.11 -0.14
N LEU A 364 10.85 46.69 0.29
CA LEU A 364 12.03 46.86 -0.53
C LEU A 364 12.66 45.54 -0.95
N ALA A 365 12.72 44.58 -0.03
CA ALA A 365 13.21 43.24 -0.32
C ALA A 365 12.30 42.54 -1.32
N ALA A 366 10.97 42.62 -1.16
CA ALA A 366 9.98 42.05 -2.08
C ALA A 366 10.04 42.71 -3.48
N LEU A 367 10.25 44.04 -3.55
CA LEU A 367 10.48 44.76 -4.80
C LEU A 367 11.73 44.23 -5.53
N ALA A 368 12.86 44.14 -4.83
CA ALA A 368 14.12 43.66 -5.39
C ALA A 368 14.02 42.22 -5.90
N GLU A 369 13.33 41.37 -5.17
CA GLU A 369 13.14 39.94 -5.50
C GLU A 369 11.93 39.65 -6.43
N SER A 370 11.23 40.68 -6.88
CA SER A 370 9.95 40.52 -7.63
C SER A 370 10.04 39.77 -8.96
N ALA A 371 11.21 39.68 -9.56
CA ALA A 371 11.47 38.93 -10.79
C ALA A 371 12.27 37.64 -10.55
N SER A 372 12.71 37.37 -9.31
CA SER A 372 13.47 36.19 -8.96
C SER A 372 12.58 34.95 -8.90
N SER A 373 13.02 33.87 -9.51
CA SER A 373 12.37 32.55 -9.40
C SER A 373 12.82 31.79 -8.14
N HIS A 374 13.79 32.34 -7.40
CA HIS A 374 14.38 31.67 -6.24
C HIS A 374 13.36 31.51 -5.08
N PRO A 375 13.35 30.37 -4.36
CA PRO A 375 12.44 30.17 -3.23
C PRO A 375 12.48 31.25 -2.15
N ILE A 376 13.67 31.84 -1.87
CA ILE A 376 13.86 32.97 -0.96
C ILE A 376 13.06 34.19 -1.42
N GLY A 377 13.16 34.54 -2.70
CA GLY A 377 12.43 35.68 -3.27
C GLY A 377 10.93 35.51 -3.17
N LYS A 378 10.43 34.30 -3.52
CA LYS A 378 9.01 33.96 -3.35
C LYS A 378 8.52 34.08 -1.91
N SER A 379 9.36 33.73 -0.94
CA SER A 379 9.00 33.82 0.48
C SER A 379 8.92 35.26 0.97
N LEU A 380 9.82 36.11 0.52
CA LEU A 380 9.79 37.55 0.83
C LEU A 380 8.56 38.22 0.21
N LEU A 381 8.21 37.86 -1.05
CA LEU A 381 6.99 38.32 -1.72
C LEU A 381 5.73 37.88 -0.98
N GLN A 382 5.69 36.62 -0.54
CA GLN A 382 4.56 36.06 0.22
C GLN A 382 4.42 36.71 1.59
N ALA A 383 5.54 36.97 2.27
CA ALA A 383 5.56 37.66 3.56
C ALA A 383 5.07 39.11 3.44
N TYR A 384 5.41 39.79 2.35
CA TYR A 384 4.93 41.13 2.05
C TYR A 384 3.41 41.15 1.84
N GLY A 385 2.84 40.13 1.20
CA GLY A 385 1.38 39.88 1.09
C GLY A 385 0.59 40.89 0.29
N LYS A 386 1.22 41.85 -0.38
CA LYS A 386 0.62 42.89 -1.22
C LYS A 386 1.15 42.80 -2.64
N ALA A 387 0.39 43.33 -3.60
CA ALA A 387 0.87 43.45 -4.97
C ALA A 387 2.08 44.40 -5.03
N VAL A 388 3.15 43.96 -5.67
CA VAL A 388 4.38 44.71 -5.84
C VAL A 388 4.26 45.64 -7.05
N ASP A 389 4.47 46.94 -6.86
CA ASP A 389 4.50 47.90 -7.95
C ASP A 389 5.83 47.83 -8.72
N ARG A 390 5.86 47.00 -9.74
CA ARG A 390 7.03 46.82 -10.59
C ARG A 390 7.44 48.05 -11.39
N GLN A 391 6.59 49.07 -11.52
CA GLN A 391 6.92 50.33 -12.23
C GLN A 391 7.97 51.15 -11.47
N ARG A 392 8.12 50.92 -10.19
CA ARG A 392 9.16 51.55 -9.37
C ARG A 392 10.55 50.98 -9.60
N ILE A 393 10.70 49.86 -10.30
CA ILE A 393 12.00 49.19 -10.54
C ILE A 393 12.55 49.70 -11.88
N THR A 394 13.65 50.42 -11.82
CA THR A 394 14.31 51.01 -12.99
C THR A 394 15.31 50.02 -13.62
N SER A 395 16.02 49.27 -12.80
CA SER A 395 16.90 48.19 -13.28
C SER A 395 16.97 47.08 -12.22
N LEU A 396 17.23 45.84 -12.69
CA LEU A 396 17.38 44.69 -11.85
C LEU A 396 18.50 43.79 -12.39
N ARG A 397 19.41 43.38 -11.53
CA ARG A 397 20.53 42.47 -11.87
C ARG A 397 20.62 41.39 -10.82
N GLU A 398 20.55 40.16 -11.30
CA GLU A 398 20.75 38.98 -10.46
C GLU A 398 22.21 38.51 -10.55
N TRP A 399 22.83 38.31 -9.38
CA TRP A 399 24.17 37.76 -9.24
C TRP A 399 24.06 36.32 -8.79
N SER A 400 24.25 35.42 -9.74
CA SER A 400 24.04 33.98 -9.53
C SER A 400 24.78 33.50 -8.27
N GLY A 401 24.01 32.88 -7.35
CA GLY A 401 24.51 32.36 -6.08
C GLY A 401 24.88 33.38 -5.02
N LYS A 402 24.66 34.70 -5.25
CA LYS A 402 24.99 35.78 -4.29
C LYS A 402 23.77 36.57 -3.86
N GLY A 403 22.91 37.00 -4.80
CA GLY A 403 21.73 37.82 -4.52
C GLY A 403 21.31 38.69 -5.70
N VAL A 404 20.47 39.67 -5.41
CA VAL A 404 19.85 40.57 -6.39
C VAL A 404 20.17 42.03 -6.06
N VAL A 405 20.44 42.84 -7.07
CA VAL A 405 20.61 44.31 -6.99
C VAL A 405 19.52 44.95 -7.83
N ALA A 406 18.67 45.75 -7.22
CA ALA A 406 17.58 46.46 -7.87
C ALA A 406 17.74 47.97 -7.69
N GLU A 407 17.51 48.75 -8.74
CA GLU A 407 17.40 50.21 -8.66
C GLU A 407 15.92 50.59 -8.55
N ILE A 408 15.54 51.17 -7.41
CA ILE A 408 14.17 51.57 -7.09
C ILE A 408 14.05 53.08 -7.17
N ALA A 409 13.12 53.62 -7.94
CA ALA A 409 13.02 55.03 -8.32
C ALA A 409 13.08 56.01 -7.13
N ASP A 410 12.38 55.73 -6.04
CA ASP A 410 12.29 56.66 -4.88
C ASP A 410 13.34 56.38 -3.79
N VAL A 411 14.08 55.24 -3.90
CA VAL A 411 14.96 54.76 -2.82
C VAL A 411 16.41 54.69 -3.28
N GLY A 412 16.67 54.44 -4.57
CA GLY A 412 17.97 54.15 -5.15
C GLY A 412 18.30 52.67 -5.14
N GLN A 413 19.58 52.34 -5.11
CA GLN A 413 20.04 50.96 -5.16
C GLN A 413 19.68 50.18 -3.90
N VAL A 414 19.00 49.07 -4.09
CA VAL A 414 18.63 48.08 -3.06
C VAL A 414 19.30 46.77 -3.39
N THR A 415 20.09 46.23 -2.47
CA THR A 415 20.78 44.96 -2.62
C THR A 415 20.24 43.98 -1.61
N VAL A 416 19.82 42.81 -2.12
CA VAL A 416 19.32 41.66 -1.32
C VAL A 416 20.21 40.46 -1.57
N GLY A 417 20.81 39.89 -0.53
CA GLY A 417 21.70 38.74 -0.75
C GLY A 417 22.28 38.13 0.52
N GLY A 418 23.17 37.16 0.32
CA GLY A 418 23.84 36.47 1.42
C GLY A 418 24.98 37.28 2.04
N GLU A 419 25.50 36.81 3.18
CA GLU A 419 26.61 37.43 3.93
C GLU A 419 27.82 37.73 3.04
N LYS A 420 28.20 36.80 2.15
CA LYS A 420 29.33 36.99 1.23
C LYS A 420 29.20 38.24 0.35
N MET A 421 27.99 38.50 -0.15
CA MET A 421 27.72 39.65 -1.00
C MET A 421 27.88 40.96 -0.23
N MET A 422 27.43 41.02 1.02
CA MET A 422 27.58 42.18 1.89
C MET A 422 29.04 42.45 2.23
N LEU A 423 29.81 41.41 2.53
CA LEU A 423 31.25 41.53 2.79
C LEU A 423 32.03 41.99 1.55
N GLU A 424 31.71 41.53 0.35
CA GLU A 424 32.30 42.00 -0.90
C GLU A 424 32.00 43.49 -1.18
N MET A 425 30.88 43.99 -0.67
CA MET A 425 30.52 45.41 -0.73
C MET A 425 31.18 46.23 0.39
N GLY A 426 32.01 45.61 1.24
CA GLY A 426 32.65 46.28 2.39
C GLY A 426 31.72 46.54 3.57
N LEU A 427 30.55 45.91 3.60
CA LEU A 427 29.57 46.04 4.66
C LEU A 427 29.80 45.00 5.77
N HIS A 428 29.40 45.35 7.00
CA HIS A 428 29.44 44.44 8.15
C HIS A 428 28.03 43.94 8.49
N PRO A 429 27.62 42.77 7.94
CA PRO A 429 26.28 42.25 8.17
C PRO A 429 26.10 41.77 9.60
N LEU A 430 24.89 41.94 10.14
CA LEU A 430 24.47 41.37 11.42
C LEU A 430 24.46 39.83 11.32
N ARG A 431 24.87 39.17 12.41
CA ARG A 431 24.74 37.69 12.55
C ARG A 431 23.70 37.38 13.61
N PRO A 432 22.45 37.20 13.23
CA PRO A 432 21.39 36.89 14.19
C PRO A 432 21.69 35.60 14.98
N GLU A 433 21.24 35.57 16.23
CA GLU A 433 21.33 34.35 17.03
C GLU A 433 20.31 33.27 16.61
N GLN A 434 19.26 33.67 15.93
CA GLN A 434 18.25 32.75 15.44
C GLN A 434 18.77 31.88 14.28
N ALA A 435 18.44 30.61 14.35
CA ALA A 435 18.78 29.65 13.29
C ALA A 435 17.88 29.85 12.07
N GLY A 436 18.48 29.92 10.90
CA GLY A 436 17.80 30.09 9.62
C GLY A 436 18.73 30.54 8.52
N THR A 437 18.19 30.67 7.32
CA THR A 437 18.88 31.31 6.20
C THR A 437 18.76 32.81 6.36
N VAL A 438 19.88 33.49 6.55
CA VAL A 438 19.90 34.94 6.72
C VAL A 438 19.99 35.60 5.36
N VAL A 439 19.03 36.48 5.07
CA VAL A 439 18.99 37.31 3.87
C VAL A 439 19.21 38.78 4.31
N HIS A 440 20.29 39.35 3.86
CA HIS A 440 20.68 40.70 4.20
C HIS A 440 20.19 41.71 3.18
N LEU A 441 19.89 42.90 3.65
CA LEU A 441 19.43 44.03 2.85
C LEU A 441 20.38 45.20 3.03
N ALA A 442 20.78 45.81 1.93
CA ALA A 442 21.52 47.09 1.92
C ALA A 442 20.81 48.09 1.00
N ILE A 443 20.82 49.38 1.40
CA ILE A 443 20.23 50.50 0.66
C ILE A 443 21.31 51.53 0.42
N ARG A 444 21.57 51.92 -0.82
CA ARG A 444 22.61 52.90 -1.20
C ARG A 444 23.96 52.60 -0.55
N GLU A 445 24.41 51.37 -0.60
CA GLU A 445 25.66 50.88 -0.02
C GLU A 445 25.75 50.99 1.52
N GLN A 446 24.62 51.19 2.22
CA GLN A 446 24.53 51.12 3.67
C GLN A 446 23.75 49.87 4.10
N TYR A 447 24.26 49.18 5.09
CA TYR A 447 23.57 48.00 5.63
C TYR A 447 22.29 48.43 6.34
N ALA A 448 21.15 47.85 5.92
CA ALA A 448 19.83 48.21 6.43
C ALA A 448 19.26 47.21 7.44
N GLY A 449 19.62 45.94 7.30
CA GLY A 449 19.12 44.89 8.18
C GLY A 449 19.13 43.51 7.54
N CYS A 450 18.49 42.52 8.20
CA CYS A 450 18.36 41.19 7.66
C CYS A 450 17.04 40.51 8.06
N PHE A 451 16.64 39.59 7.23
CA PHE A 451 15.52 38.65 7.48
C PHE A 451 16.09 37.26 7.74
N VAL A 452 15.62 36.60 8.79
CA VAL A 452 15.91 35.19 9.06
C VAL A 452 14.76 34.37 8.47
N LEU A 453 15.08 33.56 7.48
CA LEU A 453 14.14 32.68 6.82
C LEU A 453 14.33 31.27 7.34
N GLY A 454 13.23 30.61 7.60
CA GLY A 454 13.22 29.18 7.99
C GLY A 454 12.16 28.39 7.25
N ASP A 455 12.43 27.13 7.11
CA ASP A 455 11.48 26.22 6.50
C ASP A 455 10.34 25.91 7.47
N ARG A 456 9.09 26.13 7.04
CA ARG A 456 7.90 26.00 7.88
C ARG A 456 7.61 24.54 8.20
N LEU A 457 7.52 24.20 9.48
CA LEU A 457 7.07 22.87 9.92
C LEU A 457 5.65 22.58 9.44
N LYS A 458 5.42 21.36 8.96
CA LYS A 458 4.06 20.88 8.72
C LYS A 458 3.26 20.90 10.03
N PRO A 459 2.02 21.38 10.03
CA PRO A 459 1.19 21.44 11.24
C PRO A 459 1.00 20.07 11.91
N THR A 460 1.14 19.01 11.13
CA THR A 460 0.97 17.63 11.55
C THR A 460 2.25 16.94 12.00
N ALA A 461 3.44 17.57 11.84
CA ALA A 461 4.74 16.95 12.10
C ALA A 461 4.89 16.49 13.56
N THR A 462 4.64 17.37 14.53
CA THR A 462 4.74 17.01 15.96
C THR A 462 3.79 15.88 16.34
N ALA A 463 2.55 15.92 15.83
CA ALA A 463 1.57 14.85 16.05
C ALA A 463 2.00 13.53 15.38
N ALA A 464 2.69 13.58 14.24
CA ALA A 464 3.22 12.40 13.56
C ALA A 464 4.30 11.71 14.40
N ILE A 465 5.25 12.47 14.95
CA ILE A 465 6.30 11.93 15.83
C ILE A 465 5.66 11.25 17.07
N GLY A 466 4.69 11.91 17.72
CA GLY A 466 3.96 11.33 18.84
C GLY A 466 3.24 10.02 18.48
N ARG A 467 2.60 9.96 17.31
CA ARG A 467 1.94 8.73 16.81
C ARG A 467 2.92 7.61 16.46
N LEU A 468 4.10 7.94 15.95
CA LEU A 468 5.17 6.96 15.69
C LEU A 468 5.67 6.34 16.99
N ARG A 469 5.89 7.15 18.04
CA ARG A 469 6.23 6.65 19.39
C ARG A 469 5.16 5.68 19.91
N GLN A 470 3.88 6.09 19.82
CA GLN A 470 2.75 5.22 20.21
C GLN A 470 2.66 3.96 19.36
N ALA A 471 3.09 4.01 18.10
CA ALA A 471 3.21 2.83 17.25
C ALA A 471 4.43 1.97 17.61
N GLY A 472 5.21 2.31 18.63
CA GLY A 472 6.36 1.54 19.13
C GLY A 472 7.59 1.68 18.23
N ILE A 473 7.78 2.85 17.63
CA ILE A 473 9.07 3.24 17.04
C ILE A 473 10.01 3.62 18.17
N CYS A 474 11.19 3.01 18.18
CA CYS A 474 12.17 3.14 19.25
C CYS A 474 13.14 4.30 18.99
N GLN A 475 13.43 4.58 17.73
CA GLN A 475 14.38 5.60 17.34
C GLN A 475 13.85 6.40 16.15
N ILE A 476 13.92 7.73 16.28
CA ILE A 476 13.56 8.69 15.23
C ILE A 476 14.74 9.60 14.99
N VAL A 477 15.26 9.58 13.76
CA VAL A 477 16.47 10.29 13.33
C VAL A 477 16.08 11.31 12.27
N MET A 478 16.72 12.49 12.25
CA MET A 478 16.59 13.45 11.16
C MET A 478 17.94 13.63 10.46
N LEU A 479 17.94 13.62 9.14
CA LEU A 479 19.07 13.98 8.29
C LEU A 479 18.77 15.31 7.60
N THR A 480 19.71 16.26 7.64
CA THR A 480 19.52 17.58 7.02
C THR A 480 20.84 18.19 6.55
N GLY A 481 20.78 19.01 5.50
CA GLY A 481 21.89 19.87 5.07
C GLY A 481 22.01 21.16 5.86
N ASP A 482 21.10 21.45 6.79
CA ASP A 482 21.13 22.65 7.61
C ASP A 482 22.31 22.66 8.58
N THR A 483 22.61 23.86 9.11
CA THR A 483 23.61 24.06 10.17
C THR A 483 23.22 23.25 11.43
N GLU A 484 24.23 22.82 12.18
CA GLU A 484 24.05 22.06 13.41
C GLU A 484 23.06 22.70 14.38
N ARG A 485 23.17 24.03 14.56
CA ARG A 485 22.29 24.80 15.46
C ARG A 485 20.82 24.74 15.04
N ALA A 486 20.54 24.94 13.75
CA ALA A 486 19.17 24.90 13.22
C ALA A 486 18.56 23.48 13.35
N ALA A 487 19.37 22.48 13.04
CA ALA A 487 18.99 21.08 13.12
C ALA A 487 18.69 20.65 14.56
N GLN A 488 19.52 21.07 15.53
CA GLN A 488 19.33 20.76 16.94
C GLN A 488 18.07 21.39 17.52
N GLN A 489 17.80 22.68 17.24
CA GLN A 489 16.56 23.35 17.66
C GLN A 489 15.31 22.65 17.12
N MET A 490 15.37 22.21 15.87
CA MET A 490 14.28 21.46 15.24
C MET A 490 14.08 20.11 15.94
N ALA A 491 15.16 19.38 16.22
CA ALA A 491 15.14 18.10 16.90
C ALA A 491 14.53 18.20 18.31
N GLU A 492 14.90 19.20 19.07
CA GLU A 492 14.34 19.47 20.41
C GLU A 492 12.84 19.78 20.34
N ARG A 493 12.44 20.64 19.40
CA ARG A 493 11.03 21.01 19.19
C ARG A 493 10.13 19.82 18.83
N LEU A 494 10.66 18.89 18.03
CA LEU A 494 9.94 17.69 17.59
C LEU A 494 10.10 16.50 18.53
N GLY A 495 11.06 16.53 19.46
CA GLY A 495 11.38 15.41 20.36
C GLY A 495 12.03 14.25 19.62
N LEU A 496 12.99 14.52 18.73
CA LEU A 496 13.74 13.50 17.98
C LEU A 496 14.87 12.92 18.84
N ASP A 497 15.29 11.68 18.53
CA ASP A 497 16.36 11.00 19.31
C ASP A 497 17.76 11.38 18.83
N ARG A 498 17.90 11.66 17.54
CA ARG A 498 19.17 11.97 16.90
C ARG A 498 18.97 12.87 15.69
N VAL A 499 19.89 13.76 15.46
CA VAL A 499 19.97 14.58 14.25
C VAL A 499 21.39 14.52 13.68
N CYS A 500 21.49 14.51 12.34
CA CYS A 500 22.73 14.66 11.60
C CYS A 500 22.56 15.87 10.69
N SER A 501 23.40 16.88 10.87
CA SER A 501 23.39 18.18 10.20
C SER A 501 24.50 18.30 9.16
N GLU A 502 24.45 19.35 8.36
CA GLU A 502 25.48 19.74 7.39
C GLU A 502 25.81 18.67 6.34
N LEU A 503 24.80 17.84 5.99
CA LEU A 503 24.96 16.71 5.09
C LEU A 503 24.77 17.12 3.62
N LEU A 504 25.69 16.72 2.78
CA LEU A 504 25.48 16.66 1.33
C LEU A 504 24.63 15.44 0.95
N PRO A 505 24.03 15.41 -0.23
CA PRO A 505 23.19 14.27 -0.64
C PRO A 505 23.89 12.90 -0.53
N ALA A 506 25.19 12.81 -0.85
CA ALA A 506 25.96 11.58 -0.70
C ALA A 506 26.18 11.20 0.78
N ASP A 507 26.36 12.18 1.67
CA ASP A 507 26.55 11.96 3.10
C ASP A 507 25.29 11.43 3.76
N LYS A 508 24.09 11.84 3.27
CA LYS A 508 22.81 11.30 3.75
C LYS A 508 22.75 9.79 3.61
N VAL A 509 23.19 9.25 2.46
CA VAL A 509 23.21 7.80 2.22
C VAL A 509 24.18 7.11 3.17
N ALA A 510 25.40 7.65 3.35
CA ALA A 510 26.39 7.09 4.28
C ALA A 510 25.86 7.07 5.72
N ARG A 511 25.23 8.17 6.19
CA ARG A 511 24.62 8.23 7.53
C ARG A 511 23.44 7.29 7.69
N LEU A 512 22.64 7.09 6.64
CA LEU A 512 21.59 6.09 6.63
C LEU A 512 22.18 4.67 6.76
N GLU A 513 23.30 4.38 6.11
CA GLU A 513 23.99 3.09 6.24
C GLU A 513 24.48 2.84 7.67
N ASP A 514 25.03 3.87 8.35
CA ASP A 514 25.39 3.79 9.76
C ASP A 514 24.18 3.39 10.63
N VAL A 515 23.00 3.98 10.36
CA VAL A 515 21.77 3.65 11.07
C VAL A 515 21.31 2.23 10.77
N LEU A 516 21.39 1.79 9.50
CA LEU A 516 21.04 0.43 9.08
C LEU A 516 21.91 -0.62 9.77
N HIS A 517 23.23 -0.37 9.87
CA HIS A 517 24.17 -1.29 10.54
C HIS A 517 23.99 -1.33 12.06
N SER A 518 23.59 -0.21 12.67
CA SER A 518 23.34 -0.12 14.12
C SER A 518 21.97 -0.62 14.57
N ALA A 519 21.08 -0.90 13.62
CA ALA A 519 19.73 -1.36 13.92
C ALA A 519 19.73 -2.77 14.56
N PRO A 520 18.88 -3.03 15.58
CA PRO A 520 18.80 -4.34 16.21
C PRO A 520 18.43 -5.44 15.23
N ILE A 521 19.02 -6.62 15.38
CA ILE A 521 18.79 -7.79 14.52
C ILE A 521 17.27 -8.10 14.47
N GLY A 522 16.75 -8.27 13.26
CA GLY A 522 15.33 -8.59 13.03
C GLY A 522 14.40 -7.38 13.00
N THR A 523 14.90 -6.17 13.22
CA THR A 523 14.17 -4.92 13.00
C THR A 523 14.48 -4.34 11.63
N LYS A 524 13.69 -3.33 11.20
CA LYS A 524 13.82 -2.64 9.94
C LYS A 524 13.88 -1.13 10.14
N VAL A 525 14.61 -0.45 9.26
CA VAL A 525 14.75 1.00 9.20
C VAL A 525 13.94 1.53 8.02
N ALA A 526 13.06 2.49 8.27
CA ALA A 526 12.37 3.22 7.22
C ALA A 526 13.03 4.58 7.02
N PHE A 527 13.26 4.97 5.77
CA PHE A 527 13.66 6.32 5.39
C PHE A 527 12.45 7.04 4.79
N VAL A 528 12.23 8.27 5.19
CA VAL A 528 11.12 9.12 4.74
C VAL A 528 11.68 10.39 4.09
N GLY A 529 11.32 10.63 2.84
CA GLY A 529 11.78 11.78 2.05
C GLY A 529 10.73 12.26 1.05
N ASP A 530 10.99 13.38 0.36
CA ASP A 530 10.14 13.91 -0.71
C ASP A 530 10.41 13.24 -2.07
N GLY A 531 11.53 12.54 -2.18
CA GLY A 531 11.92 11.73 -3.33
C GLY A 531 12.63 12.45 -4.47
N ILE A 532 12.67 13.77 -4.49
CA ILE A 532 13.34 14.52 -5.58
C ILE A 532 14.86 14.43 -5.40
N ASN A 533 15.34 14.71 -4.20
CA ASN A 533 16.77 14.70 -3.87
C ASN A 533 17.20 13.44 -3.12
N ASP A 534 16.26 12.69 -2.58
CA ASP A 534 16.49 11.60 -1.65
C ASP A 534 16.25 10.20 -2.27
N ALA A 535 16.04 10.11 -3.58
CA ALA A 535 15.84 8.84 -4.29
C ALA A 535 16.93 7.78 -3.97
N PRO A 536 18.23 8.11 -3.88
CA PRO A 536 19.26 7.16 -3.48
C PRO A 536 19.07 6.65 -2.04
N ALA A 537 18.65 7.50 -1.10
CA ALA A 537 18.42 7.11 0.29
C ALA A 537 17.12 6.28 0.43
N LEU A 538 16.05 6.64 -0.32
CA LEU A 538 14.81 5.86 -0.39
C LEU A 538 15.08 4.42 -0.86
N THR A 539 15.85 4.27 -1.93
CA THR A 539 16.20 2.95 -2.49
C THR A 539 17.14 2.16 -1.57
N ARG A 540 18.02 2.84 -0.84
CA ARG A 540 19.02 2.20 0.04
C ARG A 540 18.45 1.72 1.36
N ALA A 541 17.40 2.35 1.86
CA ALA A 541 16.74 1.97 3.11
C ALA A 541 16.16 0.55 3.05
N ASP A 542 15.88 -0.05 4.21
CA ASP A 542 15.06 -1.27 4.26
C ASP A 542 13.65 -1.04 3.71
N ILE A 543 13.14 0.19 3.88
CA ILE A 543 11.85 0.65 3.36
C ILE A 543 11.97 2.15 3.05
N GLY A 544 11.79 2.50 1.79
CA GLY A 544 11.66 3.89 1.34
C GLY A 544 10.21 4.35 1.41
N ILE A 545 9.95 5.50 2.04
CA ILE A 545 8.62 6.12 2.13
C ILE A 545 8.69 7.50 1.49
N ALA A 546 7.99 7.71 0.39
CA ALA A 546 7.89 9.02 -0.26
C ALA A 546 6.67 9.79 0.24
N MET A 547 6.89 11.09 0.51
CA MET A 547 5.86 12.03 0.96
C MET A 547 5.42 12.91 -0.20
N GLY A 548 4.08 13.13 -0.36
CA GLY A 548 3.53 14.07 -1.34
C GLY A 548 3.90 13.77 -2.80
N ALA A 549 4.31 12.54 -3.11
CA ALA A 549 4.97 12.16 -4.36
C ALA A 549 4.09 12.16 -5.61
N ILE A 550 2.83 12.61 -5.52
CA ILE A 550 1.89 12.61 -6.67
C ILE A 550 2.42 13.42 -7.87
N GLY A 551 3.39 14.33 -7.64
CA GLY A 551 4.02 15.12 -8.69
C GLY A 551 5.42 14.66 -9.13
N SER A 552 6.02 13.65 -8.49
CA SER A 552 7.41 13.22 -8.73
C SER A 552 7.49 11.74 -9.09
N ASP A 553 7.65 11.44 -10.37
CA ASP A 553 7.78 10.07 -10.87
C ASP A 553 9.02 9.37 -10.27
N ALA A 554 10.13 10.11 -10.12
CA ALA A 554 11.36 9.58 -9.51
C ALA A 554 11.15 9.16 -8.05
N ALA A 555 10.36 9.92 -7.27
CA ALA A 555 10.03 9.59 -5.89
C ALA A 555 9.13 8.35 -5.83
N ILE A 556 8.14 8.30 -6.70
CA ILE A 556 7.23 7.16 -6.81
C ILE A 556 8.04 5.91 -7.15
N GLU A 557 8.95 5.96 -8.11
CA GLU A 557 9.74 4.80 -8.54
C GLU A 557 10.70 4.30 -7.46
N ALA A 558 11.37 5.22 -6.75
CA ALA A 558 12.37 4.89 -5.73
C ALA A 558 11.78 4.38 -4.41
N ALA A 559 10.53 4.73 -4.08
CA ALA A 559 9.94 4.40 -2.80
C ALA A 559 9.18 3.05 -2.82
N ASP A 560 9.17 2.35 -1.68
CA ASP A 560 8.34 1.16 -1.42
C ASP A 560 6.92 1.53 -0.96
N VAL A 561 6.78 2.70 -0.34
CA VAL A 561 5.51 3.24 0.16
C VAL A 561 5.38 4.69 -0.26
N VAL A 562 4.20 5.08 -0.75
CA VAL A 562 3.89 6.46 -1.13
C VAL A 562 2.74 6.98 -0.28
N ILE A 563 2.96 8.11 0.38
CA ILE A 563 1.92 8.86 1.11
C ILE A 563 1.40 9.95 0.17
N MET A 564 0.16 9.84 -0.24
CA MET A 564 -0.38 10.64 -1.34
C MET A 564 -0.72 12.07 -0.96
N ASP A 565 -1.19 12.32 0.27
CA ASP A 565 -1.66 13.62 0.77
C ASP A 565 -0.64 14.40 1.59
N ASP A 566 0.61 14.00 1.54
CA ASP A 566 1.72 14.67 2.24
C ASP A 566 1.56 14.78 3.78
N ASP A 567 0.72 13.95 4.39
CA ASP A 567 0.50 13.92 5.84
C ASP A 567 1.41 12.88 6.55
N PRO A 568 2.44 13.29 7.29
CA PRO A 568 3.37 12.37 7.96
C PRO A 568 2.72 11.49 9.05
N ARG A 569 1.51 11.83 9.54
CA ARG A 569 0.77 10.98 10.48
C ARG A 569 0.41 9.62 9.87
N LYS A 570 0.27 9.54 8.55
CA LYS A 570 -0.07 8.31 7.83
C LYS A 570 1.03 7.26 7.86
N ILE A 571 2.28 7.63 8.10
CA ILE A 571 3.38 6.68 8.30
C ILE A 571 3.07 5.75 9.48
N SER A 572 2.61 6.32 10.60
CA SER A 572 2.20 5.53 11.76
C SER A 572 1.00 4.63 11.47
N THR A 573 0.08 5.08 10.63
CA THR A 573 -1.08 4.30 10.17
C THR A 573 -0.64 3.12 9.30
N ALA A 574 0.31 3.35 8.37
CA ALA A 574 0.90 2.29 7.54
C ALA A 574 1.55 1.19 8.39
N ILE A 575 2.37 1.58 9.37
CA ILE A 575 3.06 0.65 10.27
C ILE A 575 2.05 -0.16 11.13
N ARG A 576 1.03 0.50 11.70
CA ARG A 576 -0.02 -0.17 12.51
C ARG A 576 -0.85 -1.13 11.66
N LEU A 577 -1.22 -0.72 10.45
CA LEU A 577 -1.95 -1.56 9.50
C LEU A 577 -1.15 -2.80 9.13
N SER A 578 0.13 -2.63 8.84
CA SER A 578 1.04 -3.73 8.50
C SER A 578 1.19 -4.73 9.66
N ARG A 579 1.31 -4.24 10.90
CA ARG A 579 1.34 -5.10 12.10
C ARG A 579 0.04 -5.85 12.31
N LYS A 580 -1.11 -5.20 12.10
CA LYS A 580 -2.43 -5.84 12.16
C LYS A 580 -2.55 -6.94 11.10
N CYS A 581 -2.15 -6.65 9.86
CA CYS A 581 -2.14 -7.62 8.77
C CYS A 581 -1.29 -8.85 9.12
N LEU A 582 -0.07 -8.64 9.58
CA LEU A 582 0.84 -9.72 9.96
C LEU A 582 0.35 -10.51 11.18
N SER A 583 -0.33 -9.86 12.14
CA SER A 583 -0.99 -10.53 13.28
C SER A 583 -2.11 -11.46 12.80
N ILE A 584 -2.93 -11.01 11.85
CA ILE A 584 -4.00 -11.83 11.24
C ILE A 584 -3.38 -13.04 10.51
N VAL A 585 -2.32 -12.82 9.72
CA VAL A 585 -1.60 -13.90 9.03
C VAL A 585 -1.09 -14.95 10.03
N ARG A 586 -0.41 -14.51 11.11
CA ARG A 586 0.10 -15.42 12.15
C ARG A 586 -1.02 -16.17 12.86
N ALA A 587 -2.12 -15.50 13.18
CA ALA A 587 -3.28 -16.12 13.81
C ALA A 587 -3.90 -17.18 12.89
N ASN A 588 -4.05 -16.90 11.59
CA ASN A 588 -4.55 -17.87 10.63
C ASN A 588 -3.63 -19.09 10.47
N ILE A 589 -2.31 -18.87 10.46
CA ILE A 589 -1.34 -19.97 10.42
C ILE A 589 -1.47 -20.85 11.67
N ALA A 590 -1.43 -20.26 12.85
CA ALA A 590 -1.50 -21.00 14.12
C ALA A 590 -2.83 -21.76 14.26
N PHE A 591 -3.95 -21.11 13.91
CA PHE A 591 -5.27 -21.70 13.95
C PHE A 591 -5.42 -22.89 12.97
N ALA A 592 -5.03 -22.69 11.71
CA ALA A 592 -5.15 -23.74 10.70
C ALA A 592 -4.24 -24.94 11.00
N LEU A 593 -2.98 -24.69 11.38
CA LEU A 593 -2.04 -25.78 11.71
C LEU A 593 -2.45 -26.49 13.01
N GLY A 594 -2.93 -25.76 14.01
CA GLY A 594 -3.36 -26.32 15.29
C GLY A 594 -4.55 -27.28 15.13
N ILE A 595 -5.61 -26.86 14.43
CA ILE A 595 -6.78 -27.72 14.18
C ILE A 595 -6.37 -28.92 13.31
N LYS A 596 -5.57 -28.72 12.27
CA LYS A 596 -5.14 -29.83 11.41
C LYS A 596 -4.31 -30.86 12.17
N ALA A 597 -3.36 -30.43 13.00
CA ALA A 597 -2.56 -31.32 13.82
C ALA A 597 -3.45 -32.15 14.77
N ALA A 598 -4.43 -31.51 15.42
CA ALA A 598 -5.39 -32.20 16.28
C ALA A 598 -6.24 -33.23 15.48
N CYS A 599 -6.80 -32.82 14.34
CA CYS A 599 -7.60 -33.73 13.50
C CYS A 599 -6.79 -34.88 12.92
N LEU A 600 -5.54 -34.64 12.53
CA LEU A 600 -4.65 -35.72 12.02
C LEU A 600 -4.33 -36.74 13.11
N LEU A 601 -4.02 -36.29 14.32
CA LEU A 601 -3.79 -37.19 15.46
C LEU A 601 -5.05 -38.03 15.76
N LEU A 602 -6.20 -37.41 15.87
CA LEU A 602 -7.45 -38.11 16.13
C LEU A 602 -7.85 -39.03 14.97
N GLY A 603 -7.52 -38.67 13.72
CA GLY A 603 -7.77 -39.47 12.52
C GLY A 603 -6.96 -40.76 12.48
N VAL A 604 -5.70 -40.74 12.91
CA VAL A 604 -4.86 -41.95 13.04
C VAL A 604 -5.47 -42.95 14.02
N PHE A 605 -6.05 -42.46 15.12
CA PHE A 605 -6.77 -43.30 16.09
C PHE A 605 -8.15 -43.76 15.61
N GLY A 606 -8.63 -43.27 14.46
CA GLY A 606 -9.94 -43.64 13.89
C GLY A 606 -11.13 -42.95 14.57
N ILE A 607 -10.89 -41.89 15.33
CA ILE A 607 -11.94 -41.11 16.03
C ILE A 607 -12.63 -40.14 15.05
N VAL A 608 -11.90 -39.64 14.06
CA VAL A 608 -12.41 -38.68 13.06
C VAL A 608 -12.99 -39.45 11.89
N ASN A 609 -14.24 -39.18 11.56
CA ASN A 609 -14.90 -39.63 10.35
C ASN A 609 -14.72 -38.63 9.19
N MET A 610 -15.13 -39.05 7.99
CA MET A 610 -14.99 -38.23 6.77
C MET A 610 -15.73 -36.88 6.89
N TRP A 611 -16.89 -36.82 7.51
CA TRP A 611 -17.69 -35.61 7.71
C TRP A 611 -16.99 -34.59 8.59
N LEU A 612 -16.40 -35.05 9.69
CA LEU A 612 -15.63 -34.17 10.59
C LEU A 612 -14.34 -33.67 9.91
N ALA A 613 -13.70 -34.55 9.10
CA ALA A 613 -12.52 -34.17 8.32
C ALA A 613 -12.81 -33.03 7.34
N ILE A 614 -13.91 -33.16 6.57
CA ILE A 614 -14.33 -32.12 5.62
C ILE A 614 -14.70 -30.83 6.34
N PHE A 615 -15.47 -30.93 7.42
CA PHE A 615 -15.86 -29.76 8.20
C PHE A 615 -14.63 -29.04 8.78
N ALA A 616 -13.65 -29.79 9.28
CA ALA A 616 -12.39 -29.23 9.79
C ALA A 616 -11.57 -28.55 8.69
N ASP A 617 -11.55 -29.06 7.45
CA ASP A 617 -10.81 -28.44 6.36
C ASP A 617 -11.53 -27.19 5.81
N VAL A 618 -12.78 -27.34 5.35
CA VAL A 618 -13.56 -26.26 4.75
C VAL A 618 -13.97 -25.21 5.78
N GLY A 619 -14.38 -25.62 6.98
CA GLY A 619 -14.76 -24.72 8.06
C GLY A 619 -13.60 -23.83 8.51
N VAL A 620 -12.42 -24.42 8.71
CA VAL A 620 -11.19 -23.67 9.05
C VAL A 620 -10.81 -22.70 7.94
N MET A 621 -10.92 -23.12 6.67
CA MET A 621 -10.66 -22.27 5.53
C MET A 621 -11.61 -21.05 5.50
N VAL A 622 -12.92 -21.26 5.65
CA VAL A 622 -13.91 -20.17 5.68
C VAL A 622 -13.63 -19.20 6.83
N LEU A 623 -13.35 -19.70 8.04
CA LEU A 623 -13.02 -18.85 9.18
C LEU A 623 -11.71 -18.06 8.96
N ALA A 624 -10.69 -18.68 8.39
CA ALA A 624 -9.42 -18.02 8.06
C ALA A 624 -9.60 -16.93 6.99
N VAL A 625 -10.45 -17.18 5.98
CA VAL A 625 -10.82 -16.19 4.96
C VAL A 625 -11.59 -15.02 5.56
N LEU A 626 -12.57 -15.27 6.41
CA LEU A 626 -13.32 -14.21 7.11
C LEU A 626 -12.40 -13.38 8.01
N ASN A 627 -11.47 -14.02 8.71
CA ASN A 627 -10.48 -13.31 9.51
C ASN A 627 -9.52 -12.48 8.63
N ALA A 628 -9.11 -12.99 7.46
CA ALA A 628 -8.26 -12.27 6.51
C ALA A 628 -8.91 -10.96 6.03
N LEU A 629 -10.22 -10.97 5.75
CA LEU A 629 -10.96 -9.77 5.34
C LEU A 629 -10.95 -8.64 6.39
N ARG A 630 -10.69 -8.96 7.67
CA ARG A 630 -10.54 -7.94 8.74
C ARG A 630 -9.33 -7.04 8.53
N ALA A 631 -8.34 -7.46 7.74
CA ALA A 631 -7.20 -6.61 7.39
C ALA A 631 -7.61 -5.37 6.56
N MET A 632 -8.74 -5.44 5.85
CA MET A 632 -9.29 -4.33 5.06
C MET A 632 -9.85 -3.18 5.92
N TYR A 633 -10.21 -3.44 7.18
CA TYR A 633 -10.84 -2.45 8.05
C TYR A 633 -9.79 -1.66 8.83
N VAL A 634 -9.60 -0.39 8.46
CA VAL A 634 -8.63 0.54 9.06
C VAL A 634 -9.25 1.38 10.20
N ARG A 635 -10.56 1.22 10.50
CA ARG A 635 -11.24 1.98 11.57
C ARG A 635 -10.54 1.81 12.92
N GLY A 636 -10.23 2.93 13.58
CA GLY A 636 -9.60 2.96 14.91
C GLY A 636 -8.07 3.02 14.91
N LEU A 637 -7.40 2.77 13.77
CA LEU A 637 -5.94 2.90 13.67
C LEU A 637 -5.47 4.36 13.63
N ASP A 638 -6.36 5.29 13.22
CA ASP A 638 -6.10 6.73 13.17
C ASP A 638 -6.24 7.40 14.57
N LYS A 639 -7.03 6.82 15.47
CA LYS A 639 -7.17 7.26 16.86
C LYS A 639 -6.16 6.50 17.68
N GLY A 640 -5.24 7.16 18.38
CA GLY A 640 -4.12 6.58 19.16
C GLY A 640 -4.46 5.54 20.24
N GLY A 641 -5.45 4.68 20.01
CA GLY A 641 -5.81 3.57 20.88
C GLY A 641 -4.84 2.39 20.69
N LEU A 642 -4.25 1.94 21.80
CA LEU A 642 -3.52 0.68 21.89
C LEU A 642 -4.39 -0.45 21.33
N ILE A 643 -3.84 -1.19 20.37
CA ILE A 643 -4.39 -2.50 19.96
C ILE A 643 -4.18 -3.41 21.20
N LYS A 644 -5.25 -3.62 21.98
CA LYS A 644 -5.28 -4.68 23.00
C LYS A 644 -5.34 -6.05 22.35
#